data_64ee5a00ec6e8cafa04736699ebf8d47
#
_entry.id   64ee5a00ec6e8cafa04736699ebf8d47
#
_cell.length_a   1.000
_cell.length_b   1.000
_cell.length_c   1.000
_cell.angle_alpha   90.00
_cell.angle_beta   90.00
_cell.angle_gamma   90.00
#
_symmetry.space_group_name_H-M   'P 1'
#
loop_
_entity.id
_entity.type
_entity.pdbx_description
1 polymer ?
#
loop_
_entity_poly.entity_id
_entity_poly.type
_entity_poly.pdbx_seq_one_letter_code
_entity_poly.pdbx_strand_id
1 'polypeptide(L)'
;MNEQLSAYKIKQGRRIYDIYNIVNSFSFALVTGNTITLYALLLKANTTEVGLLTAFMYLSFFAIPIGKLMVSRFSIMQTFGLAWLLRTASLLPILAIPILVSLGLERNALYCLLLAVGFFNFFRGVGMIANNPVIRILAPGKDRSSYIVRISLTNNLAALLATILLAWLLRFDSSVQTYNLTSIVGILLGFIGSLLLFKIPEPESAKPKRHAGTAAEQTNRAAGTETSGTRSAFFNHVRNAFKDANFRRFVLAFFIVSLGIAMIRPFVIVYAKEVYGRQDSAATVLTVYALVGALGVGFLMHLIIDRIGAKPIFIIFTALSALSLIPALFAPGLAGAGMTGTVFLIAFTMVSNIGFVGQDNSSQAYFFSMVPEDALMDLSMLYYCILAVTGGLGSVLGGSILDFLRLQGFSHLESYRLFFLIVIAVILIGIVFQRKLLNLGSYRVFETLAVLLSPRDMKALNLLHKLDRSDNLATEERILNALGEIASSVSCDQLLYYLESPRFAIRMHALAALNSMPSINAKACDVVLQELAHGEFTTAPLAAKILGKFKVQQAVVPLRAALESRDYYLAGEAMVALAELNDDDSQSKIGSILTNAENPALILKGIQALELFNADNSPTLILDILRREHLVPTLENEALLALASLMGIQNDFYYIFEKYQIEKQSPSVLLTEILDEYFETKKVTDLELKKTVIDFLQDGRYDEAFIRWLMSFGKNKLGIRAALLIGIALDADLLYRDSFRFFLAFWAICLFKKPELAER
;
A
#
# COMPACT_ATOMS: atom_id res chain seq x y z
N MET A 1 -25.47 -35.27 0.02
CA MET A 1 -24.34 -35.04 -0.91
C MET A 1 -24.75 -33.89 -1.83
N ASN A 2 -24.11 -32.72 -1.70
CA ASN A 2 -24.33 -31.60 -2.64
C ASN A 2 -23.75 -32.02 -3.99
N GLU A 3 -24.61 -32.23 -5.00
CA GLU A 3 -24.16 -32.48 -6.38
C GLU A 3 -23.45 -31.22 -6.90
N GLN A 4 -22.12 -31.22 -6.74
CA GLN A 4 -21.27 -30.22 -7.37
C GLN A 4 -21.22 -30.52 -8.88
N LEU A 5 -21.24 -29.44 -9.68
CA LEU A 5 -21.04 -29.57 -11.14
C LEU A 5 -19.71 -30.29 -11.44
N SER A 6 -19.67 -31.15 -12.46
CA SER A 6 -18.42 -31.74 -12.90
C SER A 6 -17.43 -30.65 -13.35
N ALA A 7 -16.13 -30.92 -13.20
CA ALA A 7 -15.08 -29.98 -13.60
C ALA A 7 -15.20 -29.53 -15.06
N TYR A 8 -15.67 -30.43 -15.94
CA TYR A 8 -15.93 -30.13 -17.34
C TYR A 8 -17.06 -29.09 -17.49
N LYS A 9 -18.18 -29.25 -16.78
CA LYS A 9 -19.32 -28.32 -16.82
C LYS A 9 -18.93 -26.95 -16.25
N ILE A 10 -18.12 -26.92 -15.19
CA ILE A 10 -17.57 -25.67 -14.65
C ILE A 10 -16.70 -24.94 -15.67
N LYS A 11 -15.79 -25.66 -16.35
CA LYS A 11 -14.92 -25.09 -17.40
C LYS A 11 -15.72 -24.55 -18.59
N GLN A 12 -16.74 -25.29 -19.01
CA GLN A 12 -17.66 -24.86 -20.07
C GLN A 12 -18.44 -23.60 -19.63
N GLY A 13 -19.01 -23.60 -18.42
CA GLY A 13 -19.72 -22.46 -17.87
C GLY A 13 -18.84 -21.21 -17.74
N ARG A 14 -17.58 -21.35 -17.29
CA ARG A 14 -16.61 -20.23 -17.24
C ARG A 14 -16.39 -19.63 -18.63
N ARG A 15 -16.19 -20.45 -19.65
CA ARG A 15 -15.99 -19.96 -21.03
C ARG A 15 -17.20 -19.19 -21.55
N ILE A 16 -18.42 -19.69 -21.32
CA ILE A 16 -19.64 -19.01 -21.73
C ILE A 16 -19.81 -17.68 -20.97
N TYR A 17 -19.54 -17.68 -19.66
CA TYR A 17 -19.65 -16.49 -18.83
C TYR A 17 -18.57 -15.43 -19.18
N ASP A 18 -17.35 -15.84 -19.54
CA ASP A 18 -16.31 -14.92 -20.00
C ASP A 18 -16.74 -14.23 -21.32
N ILE A 19 -17.28 -14.99 -22.29
CA ILE A 19 -17.79 -14.44 -23.57
C ILE A 19 -18.96 -13.50 -23.30
N TYR A 20 -19.90 -13.91 -22.42
CA TYR A 20 -21.01 -13.06 -21.99
C TYR A 20 -20.50 -11.73 -21.42
N ASN A 21 -19.49 -11.75 -20.53
CA ASN A 21 -18.98 -10.53 -19.91
C ASN A 21 -18.39 -9.56 -20.93
N ILE A 22 -17.66 -10.06 -21.93
CA ILE A 22 -17.11 -9.23 -23.02
C ILE A 22 -18.25 -8.59 -23.81
N VAL A 23 -19.19 -9.40 -24.32
CA VAL A 23 -20.31 -8.93 -25.14
C VAL A 23 -21.20 -7.95 -24.38
N ASN A 24 -21.50 -8.27 -23.11
CA ASN A 24 -22.32 -7.40 -22.26
C ASN A 24 -21.61 -6.06 -21.95
N SER A 25 -20.28 -6.05 -21.75
CA SER A 25 -19.52 -4.82 -21.50
C SER A 25 -19.48 -3.91 -22.72
N PHE A 26 -19.32 -4.49 -23.92
CA PHE A 26 -19.49 -3.74 -25.17
C PHE A 26 -20.89 -3.14 -25.31
N SER A 27 -21.92 -3.97 -25.16
CA SER A 27 -23.32 -3.51 -25.18
C SER A 27 -23.55 -2.36 -24.18
N PHE A 28 -23.11 -2.57 -22.93
CA PHE A 28 -23.32 -1.61 -21.86
C PHE A 28 -22.63 -0.26 -22.14
N ALA A 29 -21.41 -0.25 -22.65
CA ALA A 29 -20.68 0.97 -22.99
C ALA A 29 -21.35 1.77 -24.11
N LEU A 30 -21.99 1.10 -25.07
CA LEU A 30 -22.67 1.73 -26.20
C LEU A 30 -24.03 2.32 -25.84
N VAL A 31 -24.74 1.75 -24.85
CA VAL A 31 -26.13 2.13 -24.52
C VAL A 31 -26.33 2.72 -23.12
N THR A 32 -25.23 3.02 -22.38
CA THR A 32 -25.34 3.59 -21.02
C THR A 32 -24.26 4.64 -20.75
N GLY A 33 -24.28 5.17 -19.54
CA GLY A 33 -23.26 6.11 -19.05
C GLY A 33 -23.18 7.38 -19.92
N ASN A 34 -21.98 7.75 -20.26
CA ASN A 34 -21.73 9.01 -21.00
C ASN A 34 -22.31 9.00 -22.42
N THR A 35 -22.47 7.83 -23.07
CA THR A 35 -23.10 7.70 -24.39
C THR A 35 -24.55 8.21 -24.34
N ILE A 36 -25.32 7.74 -23.38
CA ILE A 36 -26.73 8.16 -23.19
C ILE A 36 -26.80 9.63 -22.74
N THR A 37 -25.87 10.09 -21.91
CA THR A 37 -25.79 11.49 -21.51
C THR A 37 -25.57 12.41 -22.73
N LEU A 38 -24.63 12.08 -23.62
CA LEU A 38 -24.38 12.85 -24.83
C LEU A 38 -25.59 12.80 -25.79
N TYR A 39 -26.24 11.64 -25.93
CA TYR A 39 -27.44 11.52 -26.73
C TYR A 39 -28.59 12.35 -26.18
N ALA A 40 -28.83 12.38 -24.86
CA ALA A 40 -29.81 13.22 -24.21
C ALA A 40 -29.54 14.73 -24.43
N LEU A 41 -28.26 15.13 -24.32
CA LEU A 41 -27.84 16.52 -24.60
C LEU A 41 -28.10 16.92 -26.05
N LEU A 42 -27.92 16.00 -27.00
CA LEU A 42 -28.25 16.22 -28.40
C LEU A 42 -29.76 16.41 -28.58
N LEU A 43 -30.61 15.77 -27.78
CA LEU A 43 -32.05 15.94 -27.70
C LEU A 43 -32.50 17.14 -26.83
N LYS A 44 -31.56 18.05 -26.51
CA LYS A 44 -31.77 19.27 -25.73
C LYS A 44 -32.23 19.00 -24.27
N ALA A 45 -31.76 17.91 -23.66
CA ALA A 45 -32.00 17.63 -22.25
C ALA A 45 -31.35 18.71 -21.36
N ASN A 46 -32.08 19.15 -20.32
CA ASN A 46 -31.54 20.00 -19.26
C ASN A 46 -30.68 19.21 -18.27
N THR A 47 -29.96 19.90 -17.36
CA THR A 47 -29.05 19.23 -16.44
C THR A 47 -29.80 18.37 -15.40
N THR A 48 -31.02 18.73 -15.02
CA THR A 48 -31.86 17.87 -14.14
C THR A 48 -32.21 16.54 -14.82
N GLU A 49 -32.51 16.55 -16.10
CA GLU A 49 -32.85 15.34 -16.88
C GLU A 49 -31.59 14.44 -17.06
N VAL A 50 -30.41 15.04 -17.25
CA VAL A 50 -29.14 14.31 -17.23
C VAL A 50 -28.89 13.68 -15.86
N GLY A 51 -29.14 14.43 -14.79
CA GLY A 51 -29.11 13.90 -13.42
C GLY A 51 -30.04 12.71 -13.20
N LEU A 52 -31.26 12.77 -13.74
CA LEU A 52 -32.23 11.70 -13.67
C LEU A 52 -31.78 10.42 -14.39
N LEU A 53 -31.14 10.54 -15.56
CA LEU A 53 -30.56 9.40 -16.28
C LEU A 53 -29.52 8.65 -15.42
N THR A 54 -28.68 9.38 -14.71
CA THR A 54 -27.71 8.78 -13.79
C THR A 54 -28.39 8.24 -12.53
N ALA A 55 -29.42 8.92 -12.02
CA ALA A 55 -30.17 8.48 -10.87
C ALA A 55 -30.81 7.09 -11.08
N PHE A 56 -31.34 6.78 -12.28
CA PHE A 56 -31.89 5.47 -12.58
C PHE A 56 -30.90 4.33 -12.35
N MET A 57 -29.62 4.55 -12.60
CA MET A 57 -28.57 3.55 -12.34
C MET A 57 -28.47 3.19 -10.84
N TYR A 58 -28.59 4.17 -9.96
CA TYR A 58 -28.56 3.97 -8.51
C TYR A 58 -29.90 3.45 -7.97
N LEU A 59 -31.00 4.01 -8.41
CA LEU A 59 -32.35 3.59 -8.02
C LEU A 59 -32.65 2.13 -8.40
N SER A 60 -31.92 1.58 -9.39
CA SER A 60 -31.98 0.15 -9.74
C SER A 60 -31.76 -0.80 -8.57
N PHE A 61 -31.01 -0.40 -7.56
CA PHE A 61 -30.75 -1.23 -6.37
C PHE A 61 -32.02 -1.52 -5.57
N PHE A 62 -33.06 -0.67 -5.63
CA PHE A 62 -34.36 -0.94 -5.02
C PHE A 62 -35.14 -2.09 -5.71
N ALA A 63 -34.75 -2.48 -6.92
CA ALA A 63 -35.33 -3.60 -7.62
C ALA A 63 -34.72 -4.98 -7.23
N ILE A 64 -33.63 -5.02 -6.48
CA ILE A 64 -32.95 -6.27 -6.04
C ILE A 64 -33.90 -7.21 -5.29
N PRO A 65 -34.79 -6.75 -4.36
CA PRO A 65 -35.76 -7.62 -3.68
C PRO A 65 -36.73 -8.34 -4.65
N ILE A 66 -37.10 -7.70 -5.75
CA ILE A 66 -37.96 -8.32 -6.79
C ILE A 66 -37.19 -9.49 -7.43
N GLY A 67 -35.88 -9.33 -7.69
CA GLY A 67 -35.05 -10.40 -8.18
C GLY A 67 -35.00 -11.60 -7.23
N LYS A 68 -34.97 -11.37 -5.91
CA LYS A 68 -35.02 -12.44 -4.89
C LYS A 68 -36.35 -13.25 -5.01
N LEU A 69 -37.45 -12.56 -5.21
CA LEU A 69 -38.76 -13.22 -5.43
C LEU A 69 -38.77 -14.01 -6.75
N MET A 70 -38.10 -13.52 -7.79
CA MET A 70 -38.01 -14.27 -9.06
C MET A 70 -37.17 -15.53 -8.93
N VAL A 71 -36.02 -15.48 -8.23
CA VAL A 71 -35.16 -16.66 -7.98
C VAL A 71 -35.90 -17.76 -7.22
N SER A 72 -36.88 -17.42 -6.36
CA SER A 72 -37.67 -18.43 -5.67
C SER A 72 -38.65 -19.20 -6.59
N ARG A 73 -39.03 -18.61 -7.74
CA ARG A 73 -39.95 -19.21 -8.72
C ARG A 73 -39.19 -19.80 -9.93
N PHE A 74 -38.11 -19.16 -10.33
CA PHE A 74 -37.25 -19.56 -11.44
C PHE A 74 -35.86 -19.94 -10.88
N SER A 75 -35.04 -20.59 -11.68
CA SER A 75 -33.66 -20.82 -11.26
C SER A 75 -32.83 -19.52 -11.28
N ILE A 76 -31.62 -19.55 -10.67
CA ILE A 76 -30.73 -18.39 -10.64
C ILE A 76 -30.37 -17.95 -12.06
N MET A 77 -29.99 -18.91 -12.93
CA MET A 77 -29.59 -18.61 -14.32
C MET A 77 -30.76 -18.15 -15.18
N GLN A 78 -31.94 -18.73 -14.98
CA GLN A 78 -33.17 -18.27 -15.68
C GLN A 78 -33.58 -16.87 -15.27
N THR A 79 -33.53 -16.55 -13.97
CA THR A 79 -33.79 -15.20 -13.47
C THR A 79 -32.82 -14.19 -14.04
N PHE A 80 -31.55 -14.54 -14.06
CA PHE A 80 -30.50 -13.69 -14.63
C PHE A 80 -30.69 -13.45 -16.12
N GLY A 81 -30.85 -14.52 -16.90
CA GLY A 81 -31.09 -14.43 -18.35
C GLY A 81 -32.39 -13.65 -18.71
N LEU A 82 -33.51 -13.90 -18.00
CA LEU A 82 -34.76 -13.21 -18.23
C LEU A 82 -34.67 -11.71 -17.88
N ALA A 83 -34.07 -11.38 -16.73
CA ALA A 83 -33.90 -9.99 -16.34
C ALA A 83 -33.02 -9.22 -17.35
N TRP A 84 -31.91 -9.85 -17.87
CA TRP A 84 -31.08 -9.25 -18.87
C TRP A 84 -31.74 -9.13 -20.24
N LEU A 85 -32.61 -10.07 -20.60
CA LEU A 85 -33.39 -10.01 -21.82
C LEU A 85 -34.40 -8.86 -21.76
N LEU A 86 -35.16 -8.75 -20.65
CA LEU A 86 -36.13 -7.66 -20.44
C LEU A 86 -35.42 -6.29 -20.36
N ARG A 87 -34.23 -6.24 -19.72
CA ARG A 87 -33.36 -5.07 -19.68
C ARG A 87 -33.01 -4.59 -21.09
N THR A 88 -32.62 -5.50 -21.97
CA THR A 88 -32.25 -5.13 -23.34
C THR A 88 -33.47 -4.78 -24.17
N ALA A 89 -34.59 -5.52 -24.01
CA ALA A 89 -35.84 -5.23 -24.68
C ALA A 89 -36.41 -3.85 -24.34
N SER A 90 -36.20 -3.35 -23.12
CA SER A 90 -36.63 -2.01 -22.70
C SER A 90 -35.95 -0.86 -23.46
N LEU A 91 -34.86 -1.12 -24.19
CA LEU A 91 -34.17 -0.14 -25.03
C LEU A 91 -34.76 -0.06 -26.47
N LEU A 92 -35.62 -1.00 -26.89
CA LEU A 92 -36.20 -0.99 -28.24
C LEU A 92 -36.92 0.33 -28.60
N PRO A 93 -37.62 1.03 -27.67
CA PRO A 93 -38.22 2.33 -27.99
C PRO A 93 -37.23 3.39 -28.45
N ILE A 94 -35.92 3.28 -28.10
CA ILE A 94 -34.88 4.22 -28.56
C ILE A 94 -34.80 4.25 -30.08
N LEU A 95 -35.11 3.13 -30.74
CA LEU A 95 -35.08 3.02 -32.21
C LEU A 95 -36.09 3.93 -32.92
N ALA A 96 -37.14 4.37 -32.20
CA ALA A 96 -38.14 5.29 -32.73
C ALA A 96 -37.70 6.77 -32.62
N ILE A 97 -36.61 7.09 -31.89
CA ILE A 97 -36.17 8.46 -31.67
C ILE A 97 -35.91 9.25 -32.97
N PRO A 98 -35.18 8.70 -33.97
CA PRO A 98 -34.95 9.44 -35.25
C PRO A 98 -36.29 9.81 -35.95
N ILE A 99 -37.30 8.95 -35.87
CA ILE A 99 -38.63 9.22 -36.43
C ILE A 99 -39.30 10.34 -35.65
N LEU A 100 -39.28 10.31 -34.31
CA LEU A 100 -39.86 11.37 -33.50
C LEU A 100 -39.16 12.71 -33.72
N VAL A 101 -37.85 12.74 -33.89
CA VAL A 101 -37.08 13.95 -34.20
C VAL A 101 -37.46 14.47 -35.61
N SER A 102 -37.57 13.61 -36.62
CA SER A 102 -37.97 14.00 -37.97
C SER A 102 -39.41 14.60 -38.05
N LEU A 103 -40.28 14.20 -37.10
CA LEU A 103 -41.63 14.75 -36.92
C LEU A 103 -41.65 16.06 -36.10
N GLY A 104 -40.50 16.58 -35.66
CA GLY A 104 -40.43 17.78 -34.81
C GLY A 104 -40.77 17.54 -33.33
N LEU A 105 -40.88 16.29 -32.89
CA LEU A 105 -41.28 15.89 -31.54
C LEU A 105 -40.06 15.61 -30.67
N GLU A 106 -39.08 16.55 -30.65
CA GLU A 106 -37.80 16.36 -29.90
C GLU A 106 -38.02 16.08 -28.41
N ARG A 107 -39.00 16.74 -27.79
CA ARG A 107 -39.34 16.53 -26.36
C ARG A 107 -39.85 15.13 -26.07
N ASN A 108 -40.69 14.60 -26.97
CA ASN A 108 -41.20 13.24 -26.86
C ASN A 108 -40.11 12.20 -27.08
N ALA A 109 -39.15 12.49 -27.98
CA ALA A 109 -37.98 11.67 -28.18
C ALA A 109 -37.11 11.59 -26.92
N LEU A 110 -36.91 12.69 -26.18
CA LEU A 110 -36.23 12.73 -24.91
C LEU A 110 -36.96 11.92 -23.84
N TYR A 111 -38.30 12.05 -23.71
CA TYR A 111 -39.08 11.24 -22.75
C TYR A 111 -39.02 9.75 -23.09
N CYS A 112 -39.02 9.40 -24.37
CA CYS A 112 -38.83 8.03 -24.83
C CYS A 112 -37.49 7.47 -24.38
N LEU A 113 -36.40 8.26 -24.51
CA LEU A 113 -35.06 7.90 -24.04
C LEU A 113 -35.03 7.71 -22.50
N LEU A 114 -35.60 8.65 -21.74
CA LEU A 114 -35.65 8.59 -20.28
C LEU A 114 -36.40 7.35 -19.79
N LEU A 115 -37.55 7.04 -20.34
CA LEU A 115 -38.34 5.86 -19.98
C LEU A 115 -37.62 4.56 -20.33
N ALA A 116 -37.03 4.47 -21.52
CA ALA A 116 -36.27 3.30 -21.95
C ALA A 116 -35.08 3.02 -21.00
N VAL A 117 -34.30 4.05 -20.65
CA VAL A 117 -33.17 3.95 -19.72
C VAL A 117 -33.63 3.64 -18.29
N GLY A 118 -34.79 4.19 -17.86
CA GLY A 118 -35.39 3.90 -16.56
C GLY A 118 -35.73 2.41 -16.42
N PHE A 119 -36.47 1.84 -17.40
CA PHE A 119 -36.82 0.41 -17.40
C PHE A 119 -35.56 -0.48 -17.57
N PHE A 120 -34.60 -0.08 -18.41
CA PHE A 120 -33.34 -0.78 -18.54
C PHE A 120 -32.65 -0.95 -17.17
N ASN A 121 -32.52 0.12 -16.41
CA ASN A 121 -31.91 0.08 -15.10
C ASN A 121 -32.75 -0.69 -14.08
N PHE A 122 -34.07 -0.58 -14.13
CA PHE A 122 -34.96 -1.36 -13.28
C PHE A 122 -34.73 -2.87 -13.44
N PHE A 123 -34.79 -3.40 -14.68
CA PHE A 123 -34.54 -4.82 -14.95
C PHE A 123 -33.09 -5.23 -14.66
N ARG A 124 -32.12 -4.32 -14.85
CA ARG A 124 -30.75 -4.53 -14.39
C ARG A 124 -30.70 -4.80 -12.88
N GLY A 125 -31.42 -3.99 -12.08
CA GLY A 125 -31.50 -4.17 -10.64
C GLY A 125 -32.08 -5.52 -10.24
N VAL A 126 -33.17 -5.95 -10.91
CA VAL A 126 -33.79 -7.27 -10.70
C VAL A 126 -32.77 -8.40 -10.91
N GLY A 127 -31.96 -8.34 -11.95
CA GLY A 127 -31.01 -9.41 -12.29
C GLY A 127 -29.73 -9.40 -11.48
N MET A 128 -29.36 -8.29 -10.83
CA MET A 128 -28.13 -8.18 -10.05
C MET A 128 -28.04 -9.19 -8.90
N ILE A 129 -29.16 -9.68 -8.39
CA ILE A 129 -29.18 -10.71 -7.34
C ILE A 129 -28.45 -12.00 -7.75
N ALA A 130 -28.42 -12.33 -9.03
CA ALA A 130 -27.82 -13.55 -9.55
C ALA A 130 -26.30 -13.47 -9.74
N ASN A 131 -25.70 -12.27 -9.76
CA ASN A 131 -24.30 -12.08 -10.12
C ASN A 131 -23.34 -12.85 -9.19
N ASN A 132 -23.45 -12.66 -7.88
CA ASN A 132 -22.59 -13.33 -6.89
C ASN A 132 -22.79 -14.85 -6.84
N PRO A 133 -24.05 -15.39 -6.85
CA PRO A 133 -24.28 -16.82 -6.94
C PRO A 133 -23.67 -17.47 -8.17
N VAL A 134 -23.77 -16.83 -9.35
CA VAL A 134 -23.17 -17.34 -10.60
C VAL A 134 -21.65 -17.48 -10.47
N ILE A 135 -20.97 -16.44 -9.95
CA ILE A 135 -19.52 -16.47 -9.71
C ILE A 135 -19.16 -17.60 -8.73
N ARG A 136 -19.99 -17.81 -7.69
CA ARG A 136 -19.77 -18.87 -6.71
C ARG A 136 -19.87 -20.27 -7.32
N ILE A 137 -20.81 -20.49 -8.24
CA ILE A 137 -20.99 -21.74 -8.96
C ILE A 137 -19.82 -22.00 -9.90
N LEU A 138 -19.37 -20.98 -10.62
CA LEU A 138 -18.34 -21.09 -11.65
C LEU A 138 -16.91 -21.09 -11.08
N ALA A 139 -16.68 -20.52 -9.92
CA ALA A 139 -15.37 -20.44 -9.26
C ALA A 139 -15.46 -20.84 -7.77
N PRO A 140 -15.61 -22.14 -7.47
CA PRO A 140 -15.63 -22.62 -6.09
C PRO A 140 -14.22 -22.53 -5.44
N GLY A 141 -14.18 -22.25 -4.12
CA GLY A 141 -12.96 -22.33 -3.32
C GLY A 141 -11.99 -21.17 -3.56
N LYS A 142 -10.69 -21.46 -3.54
CA LYS A 142 -9.58 -20.48 -3.60
C LYS A 142 -9.49 -19.72 -4.95
N ASP A 143 -9.99 -20.30 -6.02
CA ASP A 143 -9.95 -19.70 -7.39
C ASP A 143 -10.86 -18.48 -7.55
N ARG A 144 -11.77 -18.22 -6.61
CA ARG A 144 -12.82 -17.20 -6.76
C ARG A 144 -12.26 -15.79 -6.94
N SER A 145 -11.33 -15.39 -6.09
CA SER A 145 -10.75 -14.04 -6.13
C SER A 145 -10.01 -13.79 -7.45
N SER A 146 -9.21 -14.75 -7.89
CA SER A 146 -8.49 -14.68 -9.17
C SER A 146 -9.44 -14.59 -10.37
N TYR A 147 -10.55 -15.34 -10.32
CA TYR A 147 -11.57 -15.32 -11.36
C TYR A 147 -12.32 -13.98 -11.42
N ILE A 148 -12.69 -13.39 -10.26
CA ILE A 148 -13.33 -12.06 -10.18
C ILE A 148 -12.41 -10.98 -10.77
N VAL A 149 -11.13 -11.00 -10.42
CA VAL A 149 -10.15 -10.04 -10.97
C VAL A 149 -10.05 -10.17 -12.48
N ARG A 150 -9.98 -11.41 -13.02
CA ARG A 150 -9.95 -11.66 -14.46
C ARG A 150 -11.19 -11.13 -15.16
N ILE A 151 -12.39 -11.38 -14.62
CA ILE A 151 -13.65 -10.84 -15.16
C ILE A 151 -13.64 -9.32 -15.16
N SER A 152 -13.22 -8.69 -14.05
CA SER A 152 -13.17 -7.24 -13.92
C SER A 152 -12.22 -6.61 -14.96
N LEU A 153 -11.02 -7.16 -15.12
CA LEU A 153 -10.06 -6.70 -16.12
C LEU A 153 -10.62 -6.85 -17.55
N THR A 154 -11.22 -8.00 -17.85
CA THR A 154 -11.82 -8.27 -19.18
C THR A 154 -12.98 -7.30 -19.45
N ASN A 155 -13.85 -7.07 -18.48
CA ASN A 155 -14.97 -6.13 -18.61
C ASN A 155 -14.50 -4.69 -18.85
N ASN A 156 -13.51 -4.24 -18.09
CA ASN A 156 -12.97 -2.88 -18.22
C ASN A 156 -12.24 -2.70 -19.56
N LEU A 157 -11.50 -3.72 -20.03
CA LEU A 157 -10.84 -3.69 -21.34
C LEU A 157 -11.87 -3.66 -22.48
N ALA A 158 -12.92 -4.47 -22.38
CA ALA A 158 -14.02 -4.48 -23.36
C ALA A 158 -14.75 -3.13 -23.38
N ALA A 159 -15.05 -2.55 -22.23
CA ALA A 159 -15.67 -1.21 -22.13
C ALA A 159 -14.76 -0.13 -22.70
N LEU A 160 -13.45 -0.20 -22.45
CA LEU A 160 -12.47 0.73 -23.00
C LEU A 160 -12.44 0.68 -24.53
N LEU A 161 -12.35 -0.52 -25.11
CA LEU A 161 -12.36 -0.72 -26.57
C LEU A 161 -13.66 -0.24 -27.20
N ALA A 162 -14.81 -0.53 -26.58
CA ALA A 162 -16.12 -0.03 -27.04
C ALA A 162 -16.19 1.50 -27.02
N THR A 163 -15.65 2.13 -25.97
CA THR A 163 -15.65 3.59 -25.84
C THR A 163 -14.71 4.25 -26.86
N ILE A 164 -13.54 3.63 -27.15
CA ILE A 164 -12.63 4.10 -28.20
C ILE A 164 -13.31 4.00 -29.57
N LEU A 165 -13.97 2.89 -29.86
CA LEU A 165 -14.72 2.70 -31.09
C LEU A 165 -15.83 3.74 -31.23
N LEU A 166 -16.57 4.02 -30.16
CA LEU A 166 -17.61 5.05 -30.13
C LEU A 166 -17.01 6.44 -30.39
N ALA A 167 -15.90 6.80 -29.72
CA ALA A 167 -15.22 8.07 -29.94
C ALA A 167 -14.76 8.23 -31.39
N TRP A 168 -14.29 7.16 -32.01
CA TRP A 168 -13.90 7.13 -33.42
C TRP A 168 -15.11 7.35 -34.33
N LEU A 169 -16.25 6.66 -34.10
CA LEU A 169 -17.49 6.85 -34.86
C LEU A 169 -18.00 8.31 -34.77
N LEU A 170 -18.09 8.85 -33.55
CA LEU A 170 -18.59 10.21 -33.29
C LEU A 170 -17.66 11.30 -33.85
N ARG A 171 -16.46 10.97 -34.28
CA ARG A 171 -15.55 11.92 -34.99
C ARG A 171 -16.04 12.24 -36.38
N PHE A 172 -16.69 11.27 -37.05
CA PHE A 172 -17.18 11.46 -38.42
C PHE A 172 -18.58 12.09 -38.43
N ASP A 173 -19.47 11.65 -37.55
CA ASP A 173 -20.82 12.18 -37.43
C ASP A 173 -21.34 11.99 -36.01
N SER A 174 -21.87 13.07 -35.41
CA SER A 174 -22.49 13.07 -34.08
C SER A 174 -24.01 13.37 -34.14
N SER A 175 -24.65 12.90 -35.23
CA SER A 175 -26.08 13.06 -35.43
C SER A 175 -26.93 12.05 -34.62
N VAL A 176 -28.24 12.32 -34.53
CA VAL A 176 -29.24 11.39 -33.94
C VAL A 176 -29.16 10.00 -34.60
N GLN A 177 -28.85 9.95 -35.90
CA GLN A 177 -28.75 8.69 -36.65
C GLN A 177 -27.55 7.84 -36.18
N THR A 178 -26.40 8.46 -35.93
CA THR A 178 -25.18 7.79 -35.44
C THR A 178 -25.39 7.22 -34.01
N TYR A 179 -26.04 7.98 -33.10
CA TYR A 179 -26.40 7.47 -31.79
C TYR A 179 -27.44 6.34 -31.86
N ASN A 180 -28.38 6.41 -32.81
CA ASN A 180 -29.34 5.34 -33.02
C ASN A 180 -28.64 4.06 -33.56
N LEU A 181 -27.71 4.19 -34.49
CA LEU A 181 -26.90 3.05 -35.00
C LEU A 181 -26.10 2.41 -33.88
N THR A 182 -25.41 3.19 -33.04
CA THR A 182 -24.69 2.66 -31.90
C THR A 182 -25.61 1.96 -30.90
N SER A 183 -26.83 2.48 -30.70
CA SER A 183 -27.86 1.85 -29.86
C SER A 183 -28.35 0.52 -30.46
N ILE A 184 -28.55 0.43 -31.78
CA ILE A 184 -28.90 -0.83 -32.48
C ILE A 184 -27.84 -1.88 -32.22
N VAL A 185 -26.54 -1.55 -32.44
CA VAL A 185 -25.41 -2.47 -32.19
C VAL A 185 -25.39 -2.89 -30.73
N GLY A 186 -25.52 -1.93 -29.80
CA GLY A 186 -25.54 -2.22 -28.36
C GLY A 186 -26.71 -3.12 -27.93
N ILE A 187 -27.93 -2.91 -28.49
CA ILE A 187 -29.13 -3.75 -28.26
C ILE A 187 -28.90 -5.17 -28.81
N LEU A 188 -28.40 -5.31 -30.03
CA LEU A 188 -28.10 -6.62 -30.61
C LEU A 188 -27.09 -7.41 -29.77
N LEU A 189 -26.00 -6.78 -29.38
CA LEU A 189 -25.03 -7.38 -28.47
C LEU A 189 -25.64 -7.73 -27.12
N GLY A 190 -26.52 -6.88 -26.59
CA GLY A 190 -27.23 -7.12 -25.35
C GLY A 190 -28.13 -8.36 -25.42
N PHE A 191 -28.84 -8.57 -26.54
CA PHE A 191 -29.65 -9.77 -26.75
C PHE A 191 -28.77 -11.02 -26.85
N ILE A 192 -27.66 -10.96 -27.62
CA ILE A 192 -26.68 -12.07 -27.72
C ILE A 192 -26.17 -12.43 -26.33
N GLY A 193 -25.74 -11.43 -25.54
CA GLY A 193 -25.28 -11.62 -24.17
C GLY A 193 -26.34 -12.25 -23.28
N SER A 194 -27.59 -11.78 -23.36
CA SER A 194 -28.70 -12.32 -22.56
C SER A 194 -28.98 -13.80 -22.88
N LEU A 195 -28.92 -14.19 -24.16
CA LEU A 195 -29.11 -15.58 -24.59
C LEU A 195 -27.97 -16.50 -24.13
N LEU A 196 -26.74 -16.01 -24.02
CA LEU A 196 -25.62 -16.78 -23.49
C LEU A 196 -25.80 -17.17 -22.03
N LEU A 197 -26.47 -16.34 -21.21
CA LEU A 197 -26.73 -16.64 -19.81
C LEU A 197 -27.57 -17.91 -19.62
N PHE A 198 -28.53 -18.19 -20.50
CA PHE A 198 -29.36 -19.40 -20.43
C PHE A 198 -28.58 -20.70 -20.74
N LYS A 199 -27.38 -20.58 -21.35
CA LYS A 199 -26.52 -21.73 -21.68
C LYS A 199 -25.55 -22.09 -20.53
N ILE A 200 -25.50 -21.29 -19.46
CA ILE A 200 -24.62 -21.55 -18.32
C ILE A 200 -25.18 -22.75 -17.52
N PRO A 201 -24.37 -23.80 -17.25
CA PRO A 201 -24.83 -24.96 -16.50
C PRO A 201 -25.11 -24.61 -15.04
N GLU A 202 -26.20 -25.12 -14.51
CA GLU A 202 -26.66 -24.90 -13.15
C GLU A 202 -26.78 -26.25 -12.42
N PRO A 203 -26.34 -26.37 -11.15
CA PRO A 203 -26.53 -27.59 -10.36
C PRO A 203 -28.01 -27.84 -10.08
N GLU A 204 -28.44 -29.11 -10.03
CA GLU A 204 -29.85 -29.44 -9.82
C GLU A 204 -30.38 -28.96 -8.47
N SER A 205 -29.54 -28.87 -7.47
CA SER A 205 -29.87 -28.33 -6.15
C SER A 205 -30.25 -26.82 -6.18
N ALA A 206 -29.88 -26.10 -7.23
CA ALA A 206 -30.22 -24.68 -7.41
C ALA A 206 -31.51 -24.45 -8.20
N LYS A 207 -32.14 -25.53 -8.74
CA LYS A 207 -33.41 -25.45 -9.42
C LYS A 207 -34.55 -25.48 -8.40
N PRO A 208 -35.61 -24.65 -8.57
CA PRO A 208 -36.77 -24.71 -7.70
C PRO A 208 -37.37 -26.11 -7.73
N LYS A 209 -37.57 -26.73 -6.56
CA LYS A 209 -38.24 -28.04 -6.47
C LYS A 209 -39.67 -27.86 -6.98
N ARG A 210 -39.97 -28.39 -8.14
CA ARG A 210 -41.38 -28.57 -8.60
C ARG A 210 -41.99 -29.62 -7.68
N HIS A 211 -42.75 -29.20 -6.69
CA HIS A 211 -43.61 -30.12 -5.94
C HIS A 211 -44.66 -30.69 -6.88
N ALA A 212 -44.46 -31.92 -7.32
CA ALA A 212 -45.54 -32.76 -7.80
C ALA A 212 -46.50 -33.05 -6.62
N GLY A 213 -47.75 -32.75 -6.82
CA GLY A 213 -48.88 -32.69 -5.92
C GLY A 213 -48.88 -33.61 -4.69
N THR A 214 -49.65 -33.13 -3.71
CA THR A 214 -50.01 -33.69 -2.39
C THR A 214 -49.22 -33.16 -1.21
N ALA A 215 -49.48 -31.95 -0.80
CA ALA A 215 -49.31 -31.48 0.58
C ALA A 215 -49.83 -30.02 0.74
N ALA A 216 -51.11 -29.82 0.52
CA ALA A 216 -51.78 -28.52 0.74
C ALA A 216 -51.86 -28.14 2.23
N GLU A 217 -51.48 -28.99 3.18
CA GLU A 217 -51.58 -28.72 4.62
C GLU A 217 -50.27 -28.43 5.34
N GLN A 218 -49.11 -28.78 4.77
CA GLN A 218 -47.81 -28.46 5.38
C GLN A 218 -47.17 -27.16 4.85
N THR A 219 -47.62 -26.65 3.67
CA THR A 219 -47.06 -25.46 3.01
C THR A 219 -47.50 -24.15 3.66
N ASN A 220 -48.64 -24.13 4.37
CA ASN A 220 -49.12 -22.92 5.07
C ASN A 220 -48.38 -22.63 6.39
N ARG A 221 -47.71 -23.60 6.99
CA ARG A 221 -46.91 -23.37 8.19
C ARG A 221 -45.46 -22.99 7.90
N ALA A 222 -44.84 -23.49 6.83
CA ALA A 222 -43.45 -23.19 6.48
C ALA A 222 -43.32 -21.84 5.76
N ALA A 223 -44.22 -21.49 4.85
CA ALA A 223 -44.15 -20.21 4.10
C ALA A 223 -44.50 -18.98 4.95
N GLY A 224 -45.40 -19.15 5.93
CA GLY A 224 -45.76 -18.05 6.85
C GLY A 224 -44.71 -17.77 7.93
N THR A 225 -43.93 -18.80 8.35
CA THR A 225 -42.92 -18.68 9.39
C THR A 225 -41.55 -18.27 8.83
N GLU A 226 -41.16 -18.71 7.62
CA GLU A 226 -39.89 -18.29 7.02
C GLU A 226 -39.88 -16.83 6.57
N THR A 227 -40.98 -16.32 6.02
CA THR A 227 -41.07 -14.90 5.58
C THR A 227 -41.16 -13.94 6.76
N SER A 228 -41.84 -14.28 7.84
CA SER A 228 -41.91 -13.46 9.06
C SER A 228 -40.59 -13.54 9.85
N GLY A 229 -39.96 -14.71 9.92
CA GLY A 229 -38.64 -14.90 10.56
C GLY A 229 -37.51 -14.15 9.84
N THR A 230 -37.53 -14.16 8.51
CA THR A 230 -36.48 -13.49 7.71
C THR A 230 -36.61 -11.95 7.76
N ARG A 231 -37.83 -11.42 7.78
CA ARG A 231 -38.08 -9.99 7.99
C ARG A 231 -37.67 -9.54 9.40
N SER A 232 -38.05 -10.31 10.42
CA SER A 232 -37.68 -10.04 11.80
C SER A 232 -36.16 -10.11 11.99
N ALA A 233 -35.44 -11.05 11.36
CA ALA A 233 -34.00 -11.16 11.39
C ALA A 233 -33.29 -9.94 10.75
N PHE A 234 -33.73 -9.53 9.56
CA PHE A 234 -33.22 -8.33 8.90
C PHE A 234 -33.34 -7.08 9.79
N PHE A 235 -34.56 -6.81 10.31
CA PHE A 235 -34.76 -5.66 11.19
C PHE A 235 -33.96 -5.75 12.48
N ASN A 236 -33.76 -6.93 13.03
CA ASN A 236 -32.92 -7.16 14.21
C ASN A 236 -31.45 -6.90 13.92
N HIS A 237 -30.91 -7.39 12.78
CA HIS A 237 -29.52 -7.13 12.38
C HIS A 237 -29.29 -5.63 12.16
N VAL A 238 -30.19 -4.96 11.43
CA VAL A 238 -30.12 -3.51 11.22
C VAL A 238 -30.20 -2.75 12.55
N ARG A 239 -31.18 -3.08 13.42
CA ARG A 239 -31.32 -2.43 14.73
C ARG A 239 -30.08 -2.64 15.60
N ASN A 240 -29.50 -3.84 15.61
CA ASN A 240 -28.29 -4.13 16.38
C ASN A 240 -27.07 -3.40 15.81
N ALA A 241 -26.92 -3.34 14.49
CA ALA A 241 -25.84 -2.58 13.85
C ALA A 241 -25.92 -1.08 14.20
N PHE A 242 -27.12 -0.49 14.24
CA PHE A 242 -27.32 0.91 14.64
C PHE A 242 -27.08 1.19 16.13
N LYS A 243 -26.93 0.16 16.99
CA LYS A 243 -26.48 0.36 18.38
C LYS A 243 -24.98 0.68 18.42
N ASP A 244 -24.19 0.16 17.49
CA ASP A 244 -22.77 0.48 17.38
C ASP A 244 -22.56 1.94 16.92
N ALA A 245 -21.78 2.68 17.70
CA ALA A 245 -21.47 4.08 17.43
C ALA A 245 -20.63 4.23 16.15
N ASN A 246 -19.73 3.29 15.85
CA ASN A 246 -18.90 3.33 14.65
C ASN A 246 -19.75 3.09 13.39
N PHE A 247 -20.70 2.16 13.45
CA PHE A 247 -21.63 1.91 12.35
C PHE A 247 -22.46 3.15 12.02
N ARG A 248 -23.04 3.83 13.03
CA ARG A 248 -23.79 5.08 12.82
C ARG A 248 -22.94 6.17 12.17
N ARG A 249 -21.68 6.34 12.65
CA ARG A 249 -20.72 7.31 12.08
C ARG A 249 -20.38 6.97 10.63
N PHE A 250 -20.21 5.68 10.34
CA PHE A 250 -19.95 5.22 8.98
C PHE A 250 -21.13 5.51 8.05
N VAL A 251 -22.35 5.14 8.43
CA VAL A 251 -23.57 5.39 7.63
C VAL A 251 -23.71 6.89 7.31
N LEU A 252 -23.48 7.76 8.32
CA LEU A 252 -23.56 9.21 8.13
C LEU A 252 -22.43 9.74 7.21
N ALA A 253 -21.20 9.32 7.44
CA ALA A 253 -20.07 9.71 6.60
C ALA A 253 -20.26 9.23 5.17
N PHE A 254 -20.65 7.96 4.98
CA PHE A 254 -20.89 7.36 3.68
C PHE A 254 -22.04 8.04 2.95
N PHE A 255 -23.14 8.36 3.65
CA PHE A 255 -24.27 9.09 3.09
C PHE A 255 -23.85 10.45 2.52
N ILE A 256 -23.15 11.27 3.31
CA ILE A 256 -22.74 12.63 2.92
C ILE A 256 -21.75 12.58 1.76
N VAL A 257 -20.71 11.72 1.84
CA VAL A 257 -19.68 11.62 0.80
C VAL A 257 -20.27 11.09 -0.50
N SER A 258 -21.07 10.01 -0.44
CA SER A 258 -21.70 9.43 -1.63
C SER A 258 -22.67 10.39 -2.29
N LEU A 259 -23.41 11.19 -1.50
CA LEU A 259 -24.28 12.25 -2.01
C LEU A 259 -23.46 13.28 -2.79
N GLY A 260 -22.38 13.81 -2.20
CA GLY A 260 -21.50 14.81 -2.84
C GLY A 260 -20.88 14.29 -4.13
N ILE A 261 -20.40 13.06 -4.15
CA ILE A 261 -19.82 12.45 -5.35
C ILE A 261 -20.90 12.18 -6.42
N ALA A 262 -22.08 11.73 -6.02
CA ALA A 262 -23.18 11.51 -6.95
C ALA A 262 -23.70 12.81 -7.58
N MET A 263 -23.62 13.94 -6.85
CA MET A 263 -23.95 15.25 -7.41
C MET A 263 -23.06 15.59 -8.60
N ILE A 264 -21.74 15.32 -8.53
CA ILE A 264 -20.79 15.77 -9.55
C ILE A 264 -20.57 14.77 -10.68
N ARG A 265 -20.64 13.47 -10.41
CA ARG A 265 -20.23 12.39 -11.33
C ARG A 265 -20.79 12.51 -12.75
N PRO A 266 -22.10 12.77 -12.98
CA PRO A 266 -22.66 12.92 -14.32
C PRO A 266 -22.20 14.19 -15.02
N PHE A 267 -21.83 15.24 -14.27
CA PHE A 267 -21.61 16.59 -14.81
C PHE A 267 -20.14 16.87 -15.20
N VAL A 268 -19.20 15.96 -14.91
CA VAL A 268 -17.81 16.08 -15.35
C VAL A 268 -17.71 16.14 -16.89
N ILE A 269 -18.47 15.30 -17.59
CA ILE A 269 -18.52 15.29 -19.07
C ILE A 269 -19.35 16.43 -19.60
N VAL A 270 -20.48 16.76 -18.94
CA VAL A 270 -21.34 17.89 -19.33
C VAL A 270 -20.58 19.21 -19.23
N TYR A 271 -19.75 19.38 -18.19
CA TYR A 271 -18.85 20.53 -18.03
C TYR A 271 -17.92 20.73 -19.23
N ALA A 272 -17.29 19.63 -19.72
CA ALA A 272 -16.44 19.70 -20.90
C ALA A 272 -17.19 20.14 -22.16
N LYS A 273 -18.46 19.73 -22.30
CA LYS A 273 -19.32 20.08 -23.44
C LYS A 273 -19.85 21.50 -23.34
N GLU A 274 -20.42 21.88 -22.21
CA GLU A 274 -21.11 23.16 -22.06
C GLU A 274 -20.18 24.37 -21.85
N VAL A 275 -19.09 24.16 -21.07
CA VAL A 275 -18.16 25.27 -20.76
C VAL A 275 -17.03 25.37 -21.79
N TYR A 276 -16.53 24.24 -22.31
CA TYR A 276 -15.42 24.23 -23.26
C TYR A 276 -15.84 23.98 -24.72
N GLY A 277 -17.14 23.85 -25.00
CA GLY A 277 -17.67 23.65 -26.35
C GLY A 277 -17.14 22.37 -27.04
N ARG A 278 -16.75 21.33 -26.27
CA ARG A 278 -16.16 20.14 -26.85
C ARG A 278 -17.18 19.32 -27.63
N GLN A 279 -16.76 18.84 -28.81
CA GLN A 279 -17.57 17.93 -29.62
C GLN A 279 -17.77 16.58 -28.88
N ASP A 280 -18.78 15.83 -29.25
CA ASP A 280 -19.14 14.56 -28.62
C ASP A 280 -18.01 13.52 -28.69
N SER A 281 -17.25 13.49 -29.81
CA SER A 281 -16.08 12.63 -29.95
C SER A 281 -14.99 12.97 -28.90
N ALA A 282 -14.70 14.26 -28.70
CA ALA A 282 -13.70 14.71 -27.72
C ALA A 282 -14.19 14.42 -26.28
N ALA A 283 -15.47 14.64 -25.98
CA ALA A 283 -16.08 14.28 -24.70
C ALA A 283 -16.02 12.77 -24.42
N THR A 284 -16.22 11.95 -25.45
CA THR A 284 -16.09 10.48 -25.33
C THR A 284 -14.63 10.05 -25.10
N VAL A 285 -13.65 10.71 -25.71
CA VAL A 285 -12.22 10.48 -25.44
C VAL A 285 -11.87 10.78 -23.97
N LEU A 286 -12.46 11.81 -23.34
CA LEU A 286 -12.29 12.06 -21.91
C LEU A 286 -12.77 10.87 -21.06
N THR A 287 -13.82 10.18 -21.48
CA THR A 287 -14.30 8.95 -20.82
C THR A 287 -13.26 7.82 -20.91
N VAL A 288 -12.50 7.73 -22.02
CA VAL A 288 -11.39 6.77 -22.14
C VAL A 288 -10.34 7.05 -21.06
N TYR A 289 -9.93 8.29 -20.86
CA TYR A 289 -8.98 8.64 -19.80
C TYR A 289 -9.54 8.38 -18.39
N ALA A 290 -10.83 8.62 -18.17
CA ALA A 290 -11.49 8.27 -16.93
C ALA A 290 -11.44 6.76 -16.65
N LEU A 291 -11.67 5.91 -17.66
CA LEU A 291 -11.59 4.45 -17.55
C LEU A 291 -10.15 3.97 -17.29
N VAL A 292 -9.15 4.59 -17.92
CA VAL A 292 -7.73 4.29 -17.64
C VAL A 292 -7.40 4.63 -16.18
N GLY A 293 -7.86 5.78 -15.67
CA GLY A 293 -7.72 6.13 -14.26
C GLY A 293 -8.39 5.11 -13.32
N ALA A 294 -9.61 4.67 -13.65
CA ALA A 294 -10.33 3.65 -12.89
C ALA A 294 -9.61 2.31 -12.84
N LEU A 295 -9.02 1.87 -13.98
CA LEU A 295 -8.19 0.66 -14.05
C LEU A 295 -6.96 0.77 -13.14
N GLY A 296 -6.26 1.91 -13.18
CA GLY A 296 -5.11 2.17 -12.33
C GLY A 296 -5.45 2.09 -10.83
N VAL A 297 -6.58 2.71 -10.43
CA VAL A 297 -7.08 2.62 -9.05
C VAL A 297 -7.47 1.20 -8.67
N GLY A 298 -8.15 0.48 -9.54
CA GLY A 298 -8.53 -0.91 -9.28
C GLY A 298 -7.33 -1.79 -8.99
N PHE A 299 -6.26 -1.65 -9.78
CA PHE A 299 -4.98 -2.34 -9.56
C PHE A 299 -4.32 -1.90 -8.25
N LEU A 300 -4.25 -0.59 -8.00
CA LEU A 300 -3.66 -0.03 -6.78
C LEU A 300 -4.39 -0.55 -5.54
N MET A 301 -5.73 -0.48 -5.53
CA MET A 301 -6.56 -0.92 -4.40
C MET A 301 -6.33 -2.40 -4.07
N HIS A 302 -6.17 -3.24 -5.08
CA HIS A 302 -5.90 -4.66 -4.89
C HIS A 302 -4.56 -4.94 -4.17
N LEU A 303 -3.57 -4.05 -4.34
CA LEU A 303 -2.27 -4.16 -3.66
C LEU A 303 -2.29 -3.66 -2.21
N ILE A 304 -3.13 -2.66 -1.90
CA ILE A 304 -2.98 -1.87 -0.67
C ILE A 304 -4.06 -2.11 0.37
N ILE A 305 -5.31 -2.49 -0.04
CA ILE A 305 -6.49 -2.40 0.82
C ILE A 305 -6.41 -3.34 2.03
N ASP A 306 -5.93 -4.58 1.82
CA ASP A 306 -5.84 -5.61 2.85
C ASP A 306 -4.68 -5.38 3.82
N ARG A 307 -3.69 -4.56 3.43
CA ARG A 307 -2.45 -4.36 4.19
C ARG A 307 -2.42 -3.04 4.96
N ILE A 308 -2.95 -2.00 4.36
CA ILE A 308 -2.93 -0.66 4.95
C ILE A 308 -4.18 -0.41 5.79
N GLY A 309 -5.30 -0.99 5.38
CA GLY A 309 -6.60 -0.79 5.99
C GLY A 309 -7.46 0.23 5.24
N ALA A 310 -8.76 0.02 5.28
CA ALA A 310 -9.71 0.75 4.44
C ALA A 310 -9.94 2.22 4.86
N LYS A 311 -9.86 2.57 6.16
CA LYS A 311 -10.16 3.93 6.65
C LYS A 311 -9.24 5.01 6.06
N PRO A 312 -7.89 4.89 6.14
CA PRO A 312 -7.02 5.95 5.62
C PRO A 312 -7.18 6.11 4.11
N ILE A 313 -7.34 5.01 3.38
CA ILE A 313 -7.55 4.99 1.93
C ILE A 313 -8.87 5.69 1.58
N PHE A 314 -9.95 5.42 2.34
CA PHE A 314 -11.25 6.07 2.17
C PHE A 314 -11.14 7.60 2.32
N ILE A 315 -10.43 8.10 3.34
CA ILE A 315 -10.21 9.53 3.54
C ILE A 315 -9.37 10.14 2.40
N ILE A 316 -8.30 9.46 1.97
CA ILE A 316 -7.40 9.95 0.92
C ILE A 316 -8.14 10.11 -0.41
N PHE A 317 -8.90 9.09 -0.85
CA PHE A 317 -9.64 9.17 -2.11
C PHE A 317 -10.82 10.13 -2.05
N THR A 318 -11.46 10.28 -0.88
CA THR A 318 -12.49 11.33 -0.68
C THR A 318 -11.85 12.72 -0.76
N ALA A 319 -10.70 12.93 -0.15
CA ALA A 319 -9.96 14.19 -0.25
C ALA A 319 -9.49 14.46 -1.69
N LEU A 320 -9.01 13.44 -2.41
CA LEU A 320 -8.64 13.55 -3.82
C LEU A 320 -9.83 13.93 -4.69
N SER A 321 -11.03 13.42 -4.41
CA SER A 321 -12.27 13.81 -5.09
C SER A 321 -12.57 15.29 -4.93
N ALA A 322 -12.43 15.84 -3.71
CA ALA A 322 -12.61 17.28 -3.47
C ALA A 322 -11.49 18.12 -4.10
N LEU A 323 -10.22 17.71 -3.94
CA LEU A 323 -9.06 18.39 -4.50
C LEU A 323 -9.10 18.48 -6.03
N SER A 324 -9.60 17.43 -6.70
CA SER A 324 -9.72 17.41 -8.17
C SER A 324 -10.65 18.49 -8.72
N LEU A 325 -11.60 19.00 -7.91
CA LEU A 325 -12.53 20.04 -8.32
C LEU A 325 -11.97 21.46 -8.15
N ILE A 326 -10.94 21.65 -7.31
CA ILE A 326 -10.37 22.98 -7.02
C ILE A 326 -9.84 23.68 -8.27
N PRO A 327 -9.06 23.03 -9.17
CA PRO A 327 -8.59 23.68 -10.39
C PRO A 327 -9.72 24.20 -11.28
N ALA A 328 -10.88 23.53 -11.28
CA ALA A 328 -12.02 23.94 -12.09
C ALA A 328 -12.71 25.22 -11.56
N LEU A 329 -12.51 25.61 -10.28
CA LEU A 329 -12.99 26.88 -9.74
C LEU A 329 -12.27 28.09 -10.37
N PHE A 330 -10.99 27.94 -10.73
CA PHE A 330 -10.13 29.00 -11.22
C PHE A 330 -9.88 28.90 -12.73
N ALA A 331 -10.21 27.75 -13.33
CA ALA A 331 -10.00 27.54 -14.75
C ALA A 331 -10.77 28.58 -15.58
N PRO A 332 -10.11 29.33 -16.49
CA PRO A 332 -10.80 30.23 -17.38
C PRO A 332 -11.70 29.39 -18.29
N GLY A 333 -12.93 29.86 -18.52
CA GLY A 333 -13.82 29.28 -19.51
C GLY A 333 -13.27 29.53 -20.90
N LEU A 334 -12.53 28.61 -21.46
CA LEU A 334 -11.87 28.73 -22.73
C LEU A 334 -12.68 28.01 -23.81
N ALA A 335 -13.80 28.57 -24.19
CA ALA A 335 -14.45 28.16 -25.44
C ALA A 335 -13.41 28.30 -26.56
N GLY A 336 -12.97 27.16 -27.14
CA GLY A 336 -11.96 27.15 -28.19
C GLY A 336 -10.50 27.18 -27.76
N ALA A 337 -10.17 27.09 -26.47
CA ALA A 337 -8.79 27.02 -26.05
C ALA A 337 -8.13 25.72 -26.49
N GLY A 338 -7.04 25.84 -27.17
CA GLY A 338 -6.26 24.79 -27.79
C GLY A 338 -5.80 23.68 -26.84
N MET A 339 -4.53 23.32 -26.91
CA MET A 339 -3.96 22.14 -26.21
C MET A 339 -4.06 22.25 -24.69
N THR A 340 -3.91 23.41 -24.08
CA THR A 340 -3.99 23.66 -22.63
C THR A 340 -5.35 23.28 -22.03
N GLY A 341 -6.46 23.67 -22.67
CA GLY A 341 -7.80 23.28 -22.21
C GLY A 341 -8.07 21.79 -22.35
N THR A 342 -7.50 21.16 -23.38
CA THR A 342 -7.61 19.69 -23.57
C THR A 342 -6.84 18.94 -22.47
N VAL A 343 -5.61 19.34 -22.19
CA VAL A 343 -4.78 18.75 -21.11
C VAL A 343 -5.46 18.92 -19.76
N PHE A 344 -6.00 20.11 -19.47
CA PHE A 344 -6.76 20.36 -18.26
C PHE A 344 -7.96 19.42 -18.13
N LEU A 345 -8.79 19.30 -19.17
CA LEU A 345 -9.97 18.42 -19.14
C LEU A 345 -9.59 16.94 -18.96
N ILE A 346 -8.53 16.47 -19.61
CA ILE A 346 -8.00 15.11 -19.43
C ILE A 346 -7.59 14.90 -17.98
N ALA A 347 -6.76 15.79 -17.42
CA ALA A 347 -6.31 15.70 -16.06
C ALA A 347 -7.48 15.77 -15.06
N PHE A 348 -8.38 16.73 -15.25
CA PHE A 348 -9.59 16.91 -14.43
C PHE A 348 -10.46 15.64 -14.42
N THR A 349 -10.78 15.11 -15.61
CA THR A 349 -11.65 13.93 -15.74
C THR A 349 -10.97 12.68 -15.16
N MET A 350 -9.69 12.50 -15.44
CA MET A 350 -8.93 11.33 -14.96
C MET A 350 -8.78 11.36 -13.43
N VAL A 351 -8.34 12.48 -12.84
CA VAL A 351 -8.09 12.60 -11.40
C VAL A 351 -9.39 12.53 -10.61
N SER A 352 -10.47 13.20 -11.09
CA SER A 352 -11.79 13.10 -10.46
C SER A 352 -12.29 11.66 -10.43
N ASN A 353 -12.15 10.92 -11.55
CA ASN A 353 -12.60 9.53 -11.62
C ASN A 353 -11.74 8.60 -10.76
N ILE A 354 -10.44 8.85 -10.65
CA ILE A 354 -9.55 8.17 -9.68
C ILE A 354 -10.09 8.35 -8.25
N GLY A 355 -10.43 9.59 -7.88
CA GLY A 355 -11.02 9.90 -6.57
C GLY A 355 -12.33 9.16 -6.33
N PHE A 356 -13.26 9.22 -7.29
CA PHE A 356 -14.60 8.62 -7.18
C PHE A 356 -14.55 7.10 -7.05
N VAL A 357 -13.79 6.44 -7.93
CA VAL A 357 -13.67 4.96 -7.93
C VAL A 357 -12.90 4.48 -6.69
N GLY A 358 -11.84 5.20 -6.30
CA GLY A 358 -11.10 4.90 -5.09
C GLY A 358 -11.96 5.03 -3.83
N GLN A 359 -12.82 6.05 -3.76
CA GLN A 359 -13.77 6.24 -2.67
C GLN A 359 -14.84 5.11 -2.64
N ASP A 360 -15.42 4.74 -3.79
CA ASP A 360 -16.41 3.67 -3.87
C ASP A 360 -15.82 2.36 -3.33
N ASN A 361 -14.63 1.96 -3.81
CA ASN A 361 -13.97 0.73 -3.42
C ASN A 361 -13.57 0.73 -1.94
N SER A 362 -13.02 1.85 -1.44
CA SER A 362 -12.55 1.93 -0.05
C SER A 362 -13.69 2.02 0.96
N SER A 363 -14.82 2.67 0.61
CA SER A 363 -16.01 2.69 1.46
C SER A 363 -16.63 1.29 1.58
N GLN A 364 -16.69 0.55 0.48
CA GLN A 364 -17.16 -0.83 0.46
C GLN A 364 -16.26 -1.75 1.29
N ALA A 365 -14.94 -1.61 1.17
CA ALA A 365 -13.99 -2.39 1.94
C ALA A 365 -14.06 -2.07 3.44
N TYR A 366 -14.21 -0.79 3.81
CA TYR A 366 -14.41 -0.40 5.22
C TYR A 366 -15.69 -0.99 5.78
N PHE A 367 -16.78 -0.95 5.00
CA PHE A 367 -18.04 -1.58 5.38
C PHE A 367 -17.85 -3.07 5.66
N PHE A 368 -17.23 -3.82 4.75
CA PHE A 368 -17.00 -5.27 4.93
C PHE A 368 -16.08 -5.61 6.09
N SER A 369 -15.10 -4.77 6.42
CA SER A 369 -14.22 -4.99 7.57
C SER A 369 -14.89 -4.75 8.93
N MET A 370 -16.03 -4.03 8.94
CA MET A 370 -16.77 -3.67 10.15
C MET A 370 -17.93 -4.62 10.45
N VAL A 371 -18.50 -5.24 9.42
CA VAL A 371 -19.74 -6.01 9.53
C VAL A 371 -19.44 -7.47 9.88
N PRO A 372 -20.13 -8.05 10.91
CA PRO A 372 -20.04 -9.48 11.22
C PRO A 372 -20.51 -10.39 10.08
N GLU A 373 -19.91 -11.57 9.93
CA GLU A 373 -20.21 -12.49 8.83
C GLU A 373 -21.67 -12.95 8.79
N ASP A 374 -22.29 -13.16 9.95
CA ASP A 374 -23.68 -13.59 10.11
C ASP A 374 -24.70 -12.53 9.64
N ALA A 375 -24.38 -11.25 9.79
CA ALA A 375 -25.20 -10.12 9.38
C ALA A 375 -24.84 -9.56 7.98
N LEU A 376 -23.78 -10.09 7.35
CA LEU A 376 -23.18 -9.51 6.14
C LEU A 376 -24.19 -9.35 4.99
N MET A 377 -25.05 -10.34 4.77
CA MET A 377 -26.03 -10.31 3.67
C MET A 377 -27.08 -9.22 3.89
N ASP A 378 -27.60 -9.10 5.11
CA ASP A 378 -28.67 -8.14 5.45
C ASP A 378 -28.13 -6.70 5.46
N LEU A 379 -26.94 -6.50 6.04
CA LEU A 379 -26.33 -5.17 6.10
C LEU A 379 -25.78 -4.72 4.73
N SER A 380 -25.36 -5.65 3.85
CA SER A 380 -25.02 -5.33 2.47
C SER A 380 -26.23 -4.77 1.70
N MET A 381 -27.42 -5.31 1.95
CA MET A 381 -28.65 -4.76 1.37
C MET A 381 -28.89 -3.32 1.83
N LEU A 382 -28.66 -3.02 3.12
CA LEU A 382 -28.75 -1.66 3.65
C LEU A 382 -27.71 -0.73 2.99
N TYR A 383 -26.46 -1.20 2.80
CA TYR A 383 -25.41 -0.45 2.10
C TYR A 383 -25.86 -0.04 0.69
N TYR A 384 -26.40 -0.97 -0.10
CA TYR A 384 -26.92 -0.67 -1.43
C TYR A 384 -28.16 0.21 -1.41
N CYS A 385 -29.03 0.11 -0.39
CA CYS A 385 -30.15 1.03 -0.21
C CYS A 385 -29.68 2.47 0.05
N ILE A 386 -28.65 2.65 0.89
CA ILE A 386 -28.06 3.97 1.13
C ILE A 386 -27.46 4.52 -0.18
N LEU A 387 -26.74 3.69 -0.93
CA LEU A 387 -26.16 4.07 -2.21
C LEU A 387 -27.26 4.42 -3.25
N ALA A 388 -28.39 3.72 -3.24
CA ALA A 388 -29.53 4.04 -4.09
C ALA A 388 -30.11 5.43 -3.79
N VAL A 389 -30.29 5.73 -2.49
CA VAL A 389 -30.85 7.04 -2.06
C VAL A 389 -29.84 8.15 -2.37
N THR A 390 -28.58 8.01 -1.94
CA THR A 390 -27.55 9.05 -2.11
C THR A 390 -27.20 9.28 -3.57
N GLY A 391 -27.07 8.19 -4.33
CA GLY A 391 -26.77 8.25 -5.77
C GLY A 391 -27.92 8.83 -6.57
N GLY A 392 -29.14 8.40 -6.27
CA GLY A 392 -30.35 8.90 -6.92
C GLY A 392 -30.60 10.39 -6.62
N LEU A 393 -30.69 10.72 -5.33
CA LEU A 393 -30.90 12.11 -4.90
C LEU A 393 -29.75 13.03 -5.33
N GLY A 394 -28.49 12.60 -5.14
CA GLY A 394 -27.32 13.41 -5.47
C GLY A 394 -27.27 13.79 -6.95
N SER A 395 -27.47 12.82 -7.84
CA SER A 395 -27.45 13.08 -9.28
C SER A 395 -28.55 14.06 -9.72
N VAL A 396 -29.76 13.94 -9.19
CA VAL A 396 -30.89 14.87 -9.48
C VAL A 396 -30.62 16.25 -8.86
N LEU A 397 -30.22 16.30 -7.59
CA LEU A 397 -29.87 17.56 -6.90
C LEU A 397 -28.76 18.32 -7.64
N GLY A 398 -27.72 17.61 -8.10
CA GLY A 398 -26.64 18.22 -8.87
C GLY A 398 -27.15 18.92 -10.13
N GLY A 399 -28.02 18.26 -10.89
CA GLY A 399 -28.65 18.84 -12.08
C GLY A 399 -29.59 20.00 -11.75
N SER A 400 -30.43 19.84 -10.75
CA SER A 400 -31.40 20.87 -10.33
C SER A 400 -30.68 22.13 -9.81
N ILE A 401 -29.55 22.00 -9.10
CA ILE A 401 -28.74 23.15 -8.66
C ILE A 401 -28.18 23.90 -9.86
N LEU A 402 -27.65 23.19 -10.87
CA LEU A 402 -27.12 23.81 -12.07
C LEU A 402 -28.21 24.55 -12.87
N ASP A 403 -29.37 23.92 -13.06
CA ASP A 403 -30.50 24.54 -13.74
C ASP A 403 -31.02 25.76 -12.97
N PHE A 404 -31.14 25.67 -11.63
CA PHE A 404 -31.52 26.78 -10.77
C PHE A 404 -30.54 27.98 -10.89
N LEU A 405 -29.24 27.75 -10.84
CA LEU A 405 -28.23 28.80 -10.98
C LEU A 405 -28.34 29.50 -12.34
N ARG A 406 -28.61 28.75 -13.40
CA ARG A 406 -28.87 29.32 -14.74
C ARG A 406 -30.12 30.15 -14.82
N LEU A 407 -31.22 29.73 -14.17
CA LEU A 407 -32.44 30.50 -14.07
C LEU A 407 -32.22 31.83 -13.34
N GLN A 408 -31.27 31.91 -12.41
CA GLN A 408 -30.86 33.15 -11.74
C GLN A 408 -29.95 34.05 -12.60
N GLY A 409 -29.69 33.69 -13.85
CA GLY A 409 -28.90 34.48 -14.79
C GLY A 409 -27.40 34.28 -14.78
N PHE A 410 -26.86 33.30 -14.01
CA PHE A 410 -25.45 32.95 -14.03
C PHE A 410 -25.06 32.31 -15.37
N SER A 411 -23.90 32.67 -15.89
CA SER A 411 -23.29 32.01 -17.05
C SER A 411 -23.01 30.52 -16.78
N HIS A 412 -22.81 29.73 -17.83
CA HIS A 412 -22.46 28.32 -17.67
C HIS A 412 -21.21 28.14 -16.78
N LEU A 413 -20.17 28.95 -16.98
CA LEU A 413 -18.94 28.87 -16.20
C LEU A 413 -19.17 29.22 -14.72
N GLU A 414 -19.88 30.29 -14.42
CA GLU A 414 -20.19 30.71 -13.05
C GLU A 414 -21.05 29.69 -12.32
N SER A 415 -22.07 29.14 -13.02
CA SER A 415 -22.91 28.08 -12.48
C SER A 415 -22.10 26.85 -12.06
N TYR A 416 -21.14 26.41 -12.90
CA TYR A 416 -20.29 25.29 -12.56
C TYR A 416 -19.29 25.60 -11.42
N ARG A 417 -18.74 26.82 -11.35
CA ARG A 417 -17.88 27.24 -10.24
C ARG A 417 -18.62 27.19 -8.89
N LEU A 418 -19.82 27.80 -8.83
CA LEU A 418 -20.64 27.75 -7.62
C LEU A 418 -21.04 26.32 -7.26
N PHE A 419 -21.43 25.54 -8.26
CA PHE A 419 -21.77 24.13 -8.08
C PHE A 419 -20.59 23.31 -7.52
N PHE A 420 -19.38 23.45 -8.06
CA PHE A 420 -18.19 22.77 -7.55
C PHE A 420 -17.87 23.21 -6.12
N LEU A 421 -18.04 24.47 -5.78
CA LEU A 421 -17.87 24.97 -4.41
C LEU A 421 -18.82 24.27 -3.44
N ILE A 422 -20.11 24.13 -3.80
CA ILE A 422 -21.12 23.44 -3.00
C ILE A 422 -20.71 21.96 -2.82
N VAL A 423 -20.32 21.29 -3.91
CA VAL A 423 -19.91 19.87 -3.84
C VAL A 423 -18.68 19.69 -2.97
N ILE A 424 -17.66 20.54 -3.10
CA ILE A 424 -16.48 20.53 -2.25
C ILE A 424 -16.87 20.69 -0.79
N ALA A 425 -17.76 21.62 -0.45
CA ALA A 425 -18.23 21.82 0.93
C ALA A 425 -18.91 20.56 1.48
N VAL A 426 -19.79 19.91 0.70
CA VAL A 426 -20.46 18.66 1.08
C VAL A 426 -19.44 17.55 1.32
N ILE A 427 -18.44 17.37 0.43
CA ILE A 427 -17.41 16.35 0.57
C ILE A 427 -16.54 16.62 1.81
N LEU A 428 -16.16 17.89 2.07
CA LEU A 428 -15.38 18.28 3.26
C LEU A 428 -16.12 17.98 4.56
N ILE A 429 -17.44 18.23 4.61
CA ILE A 429 -18.28 17.82 5.75
C ILE A 429 -18.18 16.31 5.93
N GLY A 430 -18.28 15.54 4.85
CA GLY A 430 -18.13 14.09 4.88
C GLY A 430 -16.78 13.64 5.45
N ILE A 431 -15.67 14.30 5.08
CA ILE A 431 -14.32 14.00 5.61
C ILE A 431 -14.26 14.23 7.14
N VAL A 432 -14.92 15.26 7.66
CA VAL A 432 -14.97 15.49 9.12
C VAL A 432 -15.61 14.30 9.84
N PHE A 433 -16.67 13.71 9.27
CA PHE A 433 -17.28 12.51 9.84
C PHE A 433 -16.43 11.26 9.63
N GLN A 434 -15.74 11.11 8.49
CA GLN A 434 -14.81 10.01 8.25
C GLN A 434 -13.66 9.98 9.26
N ARG A 435 -13.14 11.14 9.69
CA ARG A 435 -12.08 11.21 10.72
C ARG A 435 -12.49 10.57 12.04
N LYS A 436 -13.79 10.60 12.39
CA LYS A 436 -14.34 10.03 13.63
C LYS A 436 -14.55 8.51 13.58
N LEU A 437 -14.31 7.86 12.43
CA LEU A 437 -14.38 6.41 12.29
C LEU A 437 -13.26 5.73 13.07
N LEU A 438 -13.51 4.49 13.53
CA LEU A 438 -12.46 3.65 14.12
C LEU A 438 -11.42 3.27 13.08
N ASN A 439 -10.16 3.23 13.48
CA ASN A 439 -9.11 2.71 12.64
C ASN A 439 -9.05 1.19 12.81
N LEU A 440 -9.49 0.46 11.77
CA LEU A 440 -9.51 -1.01 11.74
C LEU A 440 -8.24 -1.58 11.07
N GLY A 441 -7.28 -0.73 10.69
CA GLY A 441 -6.01 -1.08 10.05
C GLY A 441 -4.81 -0.59 10.85
N SER A 442 -3.61 -0.96 10.37
CA SER A 442 -2.35 -0.67 11.05
C SER A 442 -1.83 0.77 10.81
N TYR A 443 -2.27 1.42 9.72
CA TYR A 443 -1.68 2.69 9.26
C TYR A 443 -2.57 3.90 9.54
N ARG A 444 -1.93 5.05 9.80
CA ARG A 444 -2.58 6.36 9.84
C ARG A 444 -2.64 6.99 8.45
N VAL A 445 -3.47 8.03 8.27
CA VAL A 445 -3.69 8.67 6.95
C VAL A 445 -2.37 9.20 6.34
N PHE A 446 -1.52 9.87 7.14
CA PHE A 446 -0.26 10.42 6.63
C PHE A 446 0.77 9.33 6.31
N GLU A 447 0.83 8.27 7.10
CA GLU A 447 1.67 7.09 6.84
C GLU A 447 1.24 6.41 5.53
N THR A 448 -0.07 6.25 5.35
CA THR A 448 -0.63 5.71 4.10
C THR A 448 -0.28 6.56 2.89
N LEU A 449 -0.38 7.88 3.02
CA LEU A 449 -0.01 8.80 1.93
C LEU A 449 1.49 8.69 1.61
N ALA A 450 2.34 8.60 2.63
CA ALA A 450 3.78 8.40 2.45
C ALA A 450 4.08 7.08 1.70
N VAL A 451 3.41 5.98 2.06
CA VAL A 451 3.52 4.69 1.36
C VAL A 451 3.08 4.80 -0.10
N LEU A 452 1.94 5.44 -0.38
CA LEU A 452 1.42 5.61 -1.74
C LEU A 452 2.33 6.45 -2.65
N LEU A 453 3.04 7.43 -2.06
CA LEU A 453 3.96 8.30 -2.80
C LEU A 453 5.39 7.73 -2.87
N SER A 454 5.68 6.64 -2.16
CA SER A 454 6.99 5.99 -2.12
C SER A 454 7.09 4.87 -3.16
N PRO A 455 7.90 5.01 -4.22
CA PRO A 455 8.12 3.93 -5.19
C PRO A 455 8.71 2.67 -4.54
N ARG A 456 9.50 2.85 -3.49
CA ARG A 456 10.09 1.78 -2.68
C ARG A 456 9.02 0.92 -2.01
N ASP A 457 8.07 1.55 -1.32
CA ASP A 457 7.01 0.86 -0.59
C ASP A 457 6.00 0.23 -1.55
N MET A 458 5.71 0.88 -2.68
CA MET A 458 4.90 0.30 -3.76
C MET A 458 5.54 -0.95 -4.38
N LYS A 459 6.88 -0.97 -4.53
CA LYS A 459 7.61 -2.16 -4.98
C LYS A 459 7.51 -3.28 -3.95
N ALA A 460 7.65 -2.96 -2.65
CA ALA A 460 7.48 -3.92 -1.57
C ALA A 460 6.07 -4.54 -1.56
N LEU A 461 5.01 -3.73 -1.68
CA LEU A 461 3.62 -4.19 -1.78
C LEU A 461 3.40 -5.15 -2.96
N ASN A 462 3.98 -4.84 -4.12
CA ASN A 462 3.90 -5.73 -5.29
C ASN A 462 4.62 -7.08 -5.04
N LEU A 463 5.79 -7.05 -4.38
CA LEU A 463 6.50 -8.28 -4.00
C LEU A 463 5.71 -9.09 -2.98
N LEU A 464 5.12 -8.45 -1.98
CA LEU A 464 4.25 -9.11 -1.01
C LEU A 464 3.03 -9.75 -1.68
N HIS A 465 2.43 -9.08 -2.67
CA HIS A 465 1.33 -9.65 -3.45
C HIS A 465 1.77 -10.88 -4.27
N LYS A 466 2.99 -10.86 -4.82
CA LYS A 466 3.57 -12.03 -5.49
C LYS A 466 3.87 -13.15 -4.50
N LEU A 467 4.30 -12.83 -3.29
CA LEU A 467 4.60 -13.77 -2.22
C LEU A 467 3.35 -14.55 -1.80
N ASP A 468 2.20 -13.87 -1.61
CA ASP A 468 0.92 -14.49 -1.27
C ASP A 468 0.40 -15.49 -2.33
N ARG A 469 0.88 -15.37 -3.56
CA ARG A 469 0.50 -16.23 -4.70
C ARG A 469 1.57 -17.24 -5.08
N SER A 470 2.66 -17.26 -4.35
CA SER A 470 3.76 -18.18 -4.64
C SER A 470 3.42 -19.58 -4.15
N ASP A 471 3.51 -20.55 -5.07
CA ASP A 471 3.40 -21.98 -4.76
C ASP A 471 4.78 -22.67 -4.86
N ASN A 472 5.87 -21.89 -5.00
CA ASN A 472 7.22 -22.39 -5.22
C ASN A 472 8.19 -21.79 -4.20
N LEU A 473 8.83 -22.66 -3.44
CA LEU A 473 9.75 -22.34 -2.39
C LEU A 473 10.94 -21.44 -2.82
N ALA A 474 11.57 -21.76 -3.96
CA ALA A 474 12.67 -20.94 -4.49
C ALA A 474 12.22 -19.53 -4.87
N THR A 475 10.95 -19.37 -5.22
CA THR A 475 10.35 -18.06 -5.49
C THR A 475 10.10 -17.29 -4.18
N GLU A 476 9.64 -17.97 -3.13
CA GLU A 476 9.47 -17.37 -1.79
C GLU A 476 10.80 -16.85 -1.24
N GLU A 477 11.85 -17.69 -1.25
CA GLU A 477 13.20 -17.30 -0.81
C GLU A 477 13.72 -16.07 -1.57
N ARG A 478 13.56 -16.03 -2.89
CA ARG A 478 13.97 -14.90 -3.72
C ARG A 478 13.20 -13.62 -3.39
N ILE A 479 11.88 -13.74 -3.15
CA ILE A 479 11.05 -12.58 -2.81
C ILE A 479 11.40 -12.07 -1.42
N LEU A 480 11.63 -12.94 -0.43
CA LEU A 480 12.02 -12.54 0.92
C LEU A 480 13.38 -11.80 0.90
N ASN A 481 14.35 -12.28 0.13
CA ASN A 481 15.62 -11.58 -0.06
C ASN A 481 15.40 -10.19 -0.70
N ALA A 482 14.61 -10.12 -1.76
CA ALA A 482 14.29 -8.83 -2.41
C ALA A 482 13.54 -7.86 -1.48
N LEU A 483 12.70 -8.36 -0.57
CA LEU A 483 12.06 -7.55 0.47
C LEU A 483 13.08 -7.01 1.47
N GLY A 484 14.09 -7.81 1.82
CA GLY A 484 15.23 -7.39 2.65
C GLY A 484 16.04 -6.28 1.98
N GLU A 485 16.35 -6.39 0.69
CA GLU A 485 17.06 -5.35 -0.07
C GLU A 485 16.27 -4.04 -0.15
N ILE A 486 14.94 -4.13 -0.32
CA ILE A 486 14.05 -2.97 -0.35
C ILE A 486 13.95 -2.35 1.05
N ALA A 487 13.97 -3.15 2.10
CA ALA A 487 13.91 -2.74 3.50
C ALA A 487 12.71 -1.81 3.83
N SER A 488 11.53 -2.14 3.34
CA SER A 488 10.29 -1.37 3.56
C SER A 488 9.56 -1.85 4.82
N SER A 489 9.17 -0.92 5.69
CA SER A 489 8.39 -1.23 6.91
C SER A 489 7.02 -1.87 6.63
N VAL A 490 6.48 -1.69 5.42
CA VAL A 490 5.20 -2.30 4.99
C VAL A 490 5.25 -3.82 4.98
N SER A 491 6.44 -4.42 4.80
CA SER A 491 6.61 -5.87 4.80
C SER A 491 6.75 -6.51 6.20
N CYS A 492 6.81 -5.70 7.26
CA CYS A 492 7.10 -6.16 8.62
C CYS A 492 6.13 -7.26 9.08
N ASP A 493 4.83 -7.02 9.05
CA ASP A 493 3.82 -8.00 9.54
C ASP A 493 3.84 -9.31 8.74
N GLN A 494 4.10 -9.25 7.44
CA GLN A 494 4.19 -10.44 6.61
C GLN A 494 5.45 -11.25 6.90
N LEU A 495 6.58 -10.57 7.16
CA LEU A 495 7.82 -11.24 7.53
C LEU A 495 7.68 -11.99 8.86
N LEU A 496 6.89 -11.46 9.82
CA LEU A 496 6.59 -12.15 11.07
C LEU A 496 5.88 -13.49 10.83
N TYR A 497 4.93 -13.53 9.88
CA TYR A 497 4.27 -14.79 9.51
C TYR A 497 5.27 -15.87 9.02
N TYR A 498 6.30 -15.44 8.27
CA TYR A 498 7.33 -16.36 7.76
C TYR A 498 8.36 -16.80 8.81
N LEU A 499 8.41 -16.19 9.99
CA LEU A 499 9.19 -16.70 11.12
C LEU A 499 8.62 -18.00 11.68
N GLU A 500 7.33 -18.26 11.52
CA GLU A 500 6.68 -19.50 11.90
C GLU A 500 6.82 -20.61 10.83
N SER A 501 7.52 -20.36 9.73
CA SER A 501 7.73 -21.35 8.66
C SER A 501 8.45 -22.58 9.19
N PRO A 502 8.02 -23.81 8.83
CA PRO A 502 8.72 -25.03 9.19
C PRO A 502 10.13 -25.12 8.55
N ARG A 503 10.36 -24.33 7.49
CA ARG A 503 11.64 -24.34 6.78
C ARG A 503 12.59 -23.29 7.35
N PHE A 504 13.75 -23.77 7.82
CA PHE A 504 14.79 -22.95 8.41
C PHE A 504 15.26 -21.82 7.49
N ALA A 505 15.54 -22.08 6.20
CA ALA A 505 15.99 -21.06 5.25
C ALA A 505 14.99 -19.89 5.13
N ILE A 506 13.69 -20.16 5.14
CA ILE A 506 12.63 -19.14 5.09
C ILE A 506 12.67 -18.26 6.35
N ARG A 507 12.79 -18.86 7.55
CA ARG A 507 12.91 -18.11 8.81
C ARG A 507 14.14 -17.20 8.80
N MET A 508 15.30 -17.71 8.34
CA MET A 508 16.52 -16.94 8.23
C MET A 508 16.40 -15.74 7.27
N HIS A 509 15.79 -15.95 6.08
CA HIS A 509 15.57 -14.86 5.14
C HIS A 509 14.59 -13.81 5.70
N ALA A 510 13.56 -14.23 6.43
CA ALA A 510 12.62 -13.33 7.08
C ALA A 510 13.29 -12.47 8.16
N LEU A 511 14.13 -13.08 9.03
CA LEU A 511 14.91 -12.35 10.04
C LEU A 511 15.93 -11.39 9.39
N ALA A 512 16.64 -11.84 8.35
CA ALA A 512 17.60 -10.99 7.63
C ALA A 512 16.90 -9.78 7.00
N ALA A 513 15.70 -9.99 6.44
CA ALA A 513 14.88 -8.92 5.91
C ALA A 513 14.42 -7.94 7.02
N LEU A 514 13.99 -8.44 8.19
CA LEU A 514 13.66 -7.59 9.35
C LEU A 514 14.86 -6.79 9.83
N ASN A 515 16.04 -7.40 9.88
CA ASN A 515 17.30 -6.71 10.26
C ASN A 515 17.63 -5.56 9.29
N SER A 516 17.26 -5.66 8.02
CA SER A 516 17.54 -4.63 7.01
C SER A 516 16.58 -3.42 7.13
N MET A 517 15.49 -3.52 7.87
CA MET A 517 14.49 -2.45 7.99
C MET A 517 15.00 -1.21 8.70
N PRO A 518 14.43 -0.04 8.42
CA PRO A 518 14.72 1.20 9.15
C PRO A 518 14.07 1.24 10.54
N SER A 519 12.95 0.55 10.73
CA SER A 519 12.22 0.44 12.00
C SER A 519 11.34 -0.80 12.00
N ILE A 520 11.07 -1.34 13.18
CA ILE A 520 10.13 -2.45 13.42
C ILE A 520 9.02 -2.01 14.38
N ASN A 521 7.84 -2.66 14.28
CA ASN A 521 6.72 -2.37 15.16
C ASN A 521 6.79 -3.16 16.48
N ALA A 522 5.96 -2.80 17.47
CA ALA A 522 5.94 -3.46 18.78
C ALA A 522 5.68 -4.97 18.68
N LYS A 523 4.79 -5.39 17.78
CA LYS A 523 4.51 -6.82 17.53
C LYS A 523 5.76 -7.56 17.04
N ALA A 524 6.55 -6.94 16.17
CA ALA A 524 7.81 -7.52 15.70
C ALA A 524 8.82 -7.63 16.85
N CYS A 525 8.90 -6.64 17.73
CA CYS A 525 9.76 -6.71 18.91
C CYS A 525 9.40 -7.93 19.78
N ASP A 526 8.11 -8.16 20.04
CA ASP A 526 7.66 -9.29 20.87
C ASP A 526 7.99 -10.65 20.23
N VAL A 527 7.77 -10.80 18.92
CA VAL A 527 8.09 -12.02 18.18
C VAL A 527 9.59 -12.28 18.14
N VAL A 528 10.40 -11.23 17.90
CA VAL A 528 11.87 -11.37 17.88
C VAL A 528 12.42 -11.67 19.29
N LEU A 529 11.78 -11.14 20.35
CA LEU A 529 12.11 -11.53 21.74
C LEU A 529 11.85 -13.01 22.01
N GLN A 530 10.73 -13.55 21.50
CA GLN A 530 10.44 -14.99 21.59
C GLN A 530 11.47 -15.82 20.81
N GLU A 531 11.89 -15.35 19.62
CA GLU A 531 12.91 -16.00 18.82
C GLU A 531 14.27 -16.01 19.52
N LEU A 532 14.63 -14.95 20.25
CA LEU A 532 15.83 -14.91 21.08
C LEU A 532 15.78 -15.97 22.20
N ALA A 533 14.63 -16.17 22.83
CA ALA A 533 14.46 -17.08 23.97
C ALA A 533 14.35 -18.55 23.56
N HIS A 534 13.75 -18.86 22.42
CA HIS A 534 13.40 -20.22 22.00
C HIS A 534 13.97 -20.61 20.64
N GLY A 535 14.68 -19.70 19.98
CA GLY A 535 15.22 -19.90 18.64
C GLY A 535 16.35 -20.93 18.59
N GLU A 536 16.52 -21.49 17.42
CA GLU A 536 17.59 -22.43 17.12
C GLU A 536 18.92 -21.71 16.84
N PHE A 537 20.02 -22.47 16.78
CA PHE A 537 21.40 -22.03 16.65
C PHE A 537 21.70 -20.75 15.87
N THR A 538 21.00 -20.50 14.79
CA THR A 538 21.33 -19.37 13.89
C THR A 538 20.26 -18.29 13.88
N THR A 539 19.06 -18.56 14.34
CA THR A 539 17.98 -17.58 14.43
C THR A 539 18.11 -16.70 15.67
N ALA A 540 18.50 -17.30 16.81
CA ALA A 540 18.69 -16.57 18.07
C ALA A 540 19.80 -15.50 18.00
N PRO A 541 21.01 -15.75 17.39
CA PRO A 541 22.00 -14.70 17.20
C PRO A 541 21.50 -13.53 16.36
N LEU A 542 20.77 -13.82 15.29
CA LEU A 542 20.20 -12.77 14.44
C LEU A 542 19.09 -11.99 15.16
N ALA A 543 18.31 -12.68 16.01
CA ALA A 543 17.32 -12.03 16.87
C ALA A 543 18.00 -11.08 17.87
N ALA A 544 19.10 -11.51 18.52
CA ALA A 544 19.89 -10.66 19.40
C ALA A 544 20.36 -9.38 18.69
N LYS A 545 20.92 -9.53 17.48
CA LYS A 545 21.37 -8.42 16.64
C LYS A 545 20.23 -7.44 16.31
N ILE A 546 19.04 -7.93 15.94
CA ILE A 546 17.88 -7.11 15.63
C ILE A 546 17.46 -6.32 16.86
N LEU A 547 17.38 -6.97 18.04
CA LEU A 547 16.95 -6.34 19.28
C LEU A 547 17.91 -5.23 19.75
N GLY A 548 19.22 -5.42 19.59
CA GLY A 548 20.23 -4.39 19.82
C GLY A 548 20.06 -3.21 18.88
N LYS A 549 20.09 -3.46 17.56
CA LYS A 549 19.95 -2.45 16.50
C LYS A 549 18.74 -1.54 16.71
N PHE A 550 17.59 -2.11 17.10
CA PHE A 550 16.35 -1.34 17.33
C PHE A 550 16.17 -0.86 18.78
N LYS A 551 17.19 -1.06 19.61
CA LYS A 551 17.26 -0.59 21.00
C LYS A 551 16.04 -1.01 21.85
N VAL A 552 15.66 -2.30 21.74
CA VAL A 552 14.52 -2.89 22.45
C VAL A 552 14.89 -3.13 23.92
N GLN A 553 14.53 -2.23 24.83
CA GLN A 553 14.90 -2.28 26.25
C GLN A 553 14.46 -3.56 26.98
N GLN A 554 13.33 -4.15 26.55
CA GLN A 554 12.81 -5.40 27.11
C GLN A 554 13.75 -6.61 26.85
N ALA A 555 14.69 -6.47 25.88
CA ALA A 555 15.64 -7.51 25.54
C ALA A 555 16.85 -7.60 26.51
N VAL A 556 17.09 -6.60 27.37
CA VAL A 556 18.26 -6.56 28.26
C VAL A 556 18.39 -7.83 29.11
N VAL A 557 17.31 -8.26 29.77
CA VAL A 557 17.35 -9.45 30.62
C VAL A 557 17.62 -10.74 29.84
N PRO A 558 16.89 -11.03 28.72
CA PRO A 558 17.20 -12.17 27.87
C PRO A 558 18.62 -12.13 27.27
N LEU A 559 19.12 -10.95 26.87
CA LEU A 559 20.47 -10.79 26.30
C LEU A 559 21.56 -11.03 27.35
N ARG A 560 21.34 -10.60 28.60
CA ARG A 560 22.26 -10.92 29.74
C ARG A 560 22.35 -12.43 29.98
N ALA A 561 21.22 -13.13 29.85
CA ALA A 561 21.21 -14.59 29.94
C ALA A 561 21.93 -15.24 28.74
N ALA A 562 21.80 -14.68 27.55
CA ALA A 562 22.45 -15.15 26.33
C ALA A 562 24.00 -15.03 26.38
N LEU A 563 24.57 -14.14 27.21
CA LEU A 563 26.02 -14.07 27.44
C LEU A 563 26.62 -15.40 27.98
N GLU A 564 25.81 -16.21 28.68
CA GLU A 564 26.22 -17.49 29.25
C GLU A 564 26.02 -18.67 28.29
N SER A 565 25.54 -18.40 27.08
CA SER A 565 25.32 -19.43 26.07
C SER A 565 26.62 -20.11 25.68
N ARG A 566 26.55 -21.42 25.46
CA ARG A 566 27.63 -22.20 24.84
C ARG A 566 27.79 -21.89 23.34
N ASP A 567 26.76 -21.30 22.72
CA ASP A 567 26.86 -20.82 21.36
C ASP A 567 27.55 -19.45 21.34
N TYR A 568 28.79 -19.45 20.90
CA TYR A 568 29.63 -18.25 20.85
C TYR A 568 29.12 -17.21 19.84
N TYR A 569 28.32 -17.58 18.84
CA TYR A 569 27.66 -16.63 17.96
C TYR A 569 26.56 -15.87 18.69
N LEU A 570 25.73 -16.57 19.46
CA LEU A 570 24.70 -15.97 20.28
C LEU A 570 25.30 -15.08 21.37
N ALA A 571 26.30 -15.59 22.09
CA ALA A 571 26.99 -14.82 23.12
C ALA A 571 27.64 -13.54 22.53
N GLY A 572 28.27 -13.65 21.36
CA GLY A 572 28.90 -12.52 20.69
C GLY A 572 27.91 -11.45 20.24
N GLU A 573 26.80 -11.84 19.59
CA GLU A 573 25.77 -10.89 19.20
C GLU A 573 25.05 -10.28 20.41
N ALA A 574 24.90 -11.01 21.51
CA ALA A 574 24.37 -10.49 22.77
C ALA A 574 25.28 -9.42 23.40
N MET A 575 26.62 -9.59 23.33
CA MET A 575 27.58 -8.55 23.77
C MET A 575 27.37 -7.25 23.01
N VAL A 576 27.30 -7.32 21.67
CA VAL A 576 27.10 -6.16 20.81
C VAL A 576 25.73 -5.52 21.07
N ALA A 577 24.67 -6.34 21.17
CA ALA A 577 23.32 -5.85 21.42
C ALA A 577 23.19 -5.13 22.77
N LEU A 578 23.81 -5.64 23.83
CA LEU A 578 23.82 -4.98 25.15
C LEU A 578 24.59 -3.65 25.12
N ALA A 579 25.66 -3.57 24.33
CA ALA A 579 26.38 -2.32 24.11
C ALA A 579 25.52 -1.29 23.35
N GLU A 580 24.81 -1.71 22.30
CA GLU A 580 23.86 -0.85 21.56
C GLU A 580 22.71 -0.35 22.44
N LEU A 581 22.29 -1.14 23.45
CA LEU A 581 21.28 -0.80 24.45
C LEU A 581 21.83 0.09 25.58
N ASN A 582 23.15 0.36 25.63
CA ASN A 582 23.87 1.06 26.69
C ASN A 582 23.66 0.40 28.08
N ASP A 583 23.74 -0.93 28.14
CA ASP A 583 23.62 -1.69 29.39
C ASP A 583 24.95 -1.77 30.13
N ASP A 584 25.34 -0.73 30.84
CA ASP A 584 26.62 -0.59 31.54
C ASP A 584 26.89 -1.71 32.56
N ASP A 585 25.84 -2.25 33.18
CA ASP A 585 25.97 -3.38 34.14
C ASP A 585 26.56 -4.64 33.51
N SER A 586 26.37 -4.85 32.21
CA SER A 586 26.87 -6.01 31.48
C SER A 586 28.35 -5.91 31.12
N GLN A 587 28.96 -4.72 31.18
CA GLN A 587 30.33 -4.49 30.73
C GLN A 587 31.36 -5.31 31.50
N SER A 588 31.25 -5.34 32.83
CA SER A 588 32.15 -6.12 33.69
C SER A 588 32.09 -7.64 33.38
N LYS A 589 30.89 -8.14 33.11
CA LYS A 589 30.69 -9.53 32.74
C LYS A 589 31.25 -9.85 31.36
N ILE A 590 31.07 -8.96 30.39
CA ILE A 590 31.64 -9.07 29.05
C ILE A 590 33.19 -9.08 29.14
N GLY A 591 33.77 -8.20 29.95
CA GLY A 591 35.22 -8.19 30.20
C GLY A 591 35.71 -9.51 30.75
N SER A 592 35.04 -10.10 31.74
CA SER A 592 35.41 -11.40 32.34
C SER A 592 35.30 -12.57 31.34
N ILE A 593 34.29 -12.55 30.46
CA ILE A 593 34.14 -13.53 29.37
C ILE A 593 35.32 -13.41 28.39
N LEU A 594 35.65 -12.18 27.99
CA LEU A 594 36.71 -11.92 27.03
C LEU A 594 38.06 -12.31 27.57
N THR A 595 38.35 -12.16 28.86
CA THR A 595 39.62 -12.59 29.47
C THR A 595 39.90 -14.08 29.24
N ASN A 596 38.86 -14.92 29.26
CA ASN A 596 38.96 -16.38 29.10
C ASN A 596 38.55 -16.88 27.69
N ALA A 597 38.16 -16.00 26.79
CA ALA A 597 37.68 -16.38 25.46
C ALA A 597 38.85 -16.81 24.56
N GLU A 598 38.75 -17.98 23.93
CA GLU A 598 39.71 -18.48 22.93
C GLU A 598 39.15 -18.36 21.50
N ASN A 599 37.80 -18.34 21.36
CA ASN A 599 37.16 -18.30 20.04
C ASN A 599 37.35 -16.93 19.35
N PRO A 600 37.99 -16.84 18.16
CA PRO A 600 38.23 -15.58 17.48
C PRO A 600 36.97 -14.78 17.15
N ALA A 601 35.83 -15.45 16.80
CA ALA A 601 34.59 -14.78 16.49
C ALA A 601 33.94 -14.13 17.72
N LEU A 602 34.05 -14.78 18.89
CA LEU A 602 33.58 -14.21 20.15
C LEU A 602 34.42 -13.01 20.58
N ILE A 603 35.76 -13.11 20.43
CA ILE A 603 36.69 -12.00 20.72
C ILE A 603 36.39 -10.81 19.81
N LEU A 604 36.19 -11.04 18.52
CA LEU A 604 35.83 -9.98 17.55
C LEU A 604 34.56 -9.22 17.98
N LYS A 605 33.51 -9.97 18.34
CA LYS A 605 32.26 -9.36 18.81
C LYS A 605 32.42 -8.63 20.15
N GLY A 606 33.28 -9.15 21.02
CA GLY A 606 33.64 -8.48 22.26
C GLY A 606 34.36 -7.15 22.03
N ILE A 607 35.34 -7.09 21.10
CA ILE A 607 36.01 -5.85 20.71
C ILE A 607 34.99 -4.83 20.20
N GLN A 608 34.06 -5.24 19.32
CA GLN A 608 32.99 -4.39 18.82
C GLN A 608 32.08 -3.87 19.94
N ALA A 609 31.74 -4.73 20.90
CA ALA A 609 30.92 -4.32 22.05
C ALA A 609 31.66 -3.31 22.95
N LEU A 610 32.97 -3.53 23.24
CA LEU A 610 33.78 -2.60 24.02
C LEU A 610 33.93 -1.23 23.36
N GLU A 611 34.07 -1.21 22.05
CA GLU A 611 34.08 0.03 21.25
C GLU A 611 32.76 0.79 21.38
N LEU A 612 31.62 0.08 21.24
CA LEU A 612 30.28 0.67 21.34
C LEU A 612 29.94 1.18 22.75
N PHE A 613 30.36 0.46 23.81
CA PHE A 613 30.21 0.96 25.19
C PHE A 613 30.94 2.27 25.41
N ASN A 614 32.11 2.43 24.78
CA ASN A 614 32.90 3.63 24.88
C ASN A 614 33.20 4.04 26.33
N ALA A 615 33.34 3.08 27.24
CA ALA A 615 33.57 3.33 28.66
C ALA A 615 35.06 3.51 28.96
N ASP A 616 35.40 4.07 30.10
CA ASP A 616 36.80 4.42 30.47
C ASP A 616 37.70 3.20 30.64
N ASN A 617 37.16 2.03 30.97
CA ASN A 617 37.91 0.78 31.09
C ASN A 617 37.96 -0.04 29.80
N SER A 618 37.22 0.34 28.75
CA SER A 618 37.21 -0.37 27.46
C SER A 618 38.61 -0.47 26.84
N PRO A 619 39.47 0.58 26.84
CA PRO A 619 40.83 0.49 26.33
C PRO A 619 41.67 -0.56 27.07
N THR A 620 41.55 -0.70 28.40
CA THR A 620 42.25 -1.70 29.18
C THR A 620 41.96 -3.11 28.73
N LEU A 621 40.67 -3.42 28.56
CA LEU A 621 40.23 -4.74 28.12
C LEU A 621 40.68 -5.06 26.68
N ILE A 622 40.71 -4.07 25.79
CA ILE A 622 41.26 -4.25 24.42
C ILE A 622 42.76 -4.48 24.44
N LEU A 623 43.51 -3.77 25.30
CA LEU A 623 44.94 -3.95 25.46
C LEU A 623 45.27 -5.34 26.03
N ASP A 624 44.47 -5.88 26.95
CA ASP A 624 44.62 -7.25 27.45
C ASP A 624 44.41 -8.31 26.35
N ILE A 625 43.55 -8.02 25.37
CA ILE A 625 43.43 -8.87 24.17
C ILE A 625 44.69 -8.76 23.30
N LEU A 626 45.25 -7.58 23.11
CA LEU A 626 46.47 -7.37 22.31
C LEU A 626 47.70 -8.02 22.94
N ARG A 627 47.76 -8.24 24.28
CA ARG A 627 48.88 -8.92 24.98
C ARG A 627 48.94 -10.41 24.70
N ARG A 628 47.94 -11.04 24.09
CA ARG A 628 47.93 -12.49 23.82
C ARG A 628 48.97 -12.85 22.76
N GLU A 629 49.80 -13.84 23.04
CA GLU A 629 50.94 -14.23 22.17
C GLU A 629 50.53 -14.65 20.75
N HIS A 630 49.42 -15.37 20.60
CA HIS A 630 48.96 -15.94 19.34
C HIS A 630 47.67 -15.28 18.83
N LEU A 631 47.65 -13.94 18.78
CA LEU A 631 46.51 -13.22 18.27
C LEU A 631 46.46 -13.26 16.73
N VAL A 632 45.30 -13.61 16.16
CA VAL A 632 45.08 -13.61 14.71
C VAL A 632 45.19 -12.17 14.17
N PRO A 633 45.89 -11.94 13.06
CA PRO A 633 46.09 -10.57 12.51
C PRO A 633 44.79 -9.77 12.35
N THR A 634 43.68 -10.41 11.98
CA THR A 634 42.38 -9.75 11.88
C THR A 634 41.93 -9.18 13.23
N LEU A 635 42.08 -9.91 14.32
CA LEU A 635 41.71 -9.43 15.66
C LEU A 635 42.61 -8.32 16.15
N GLU A 636 43.92 -8.37 15.81
CA GLU A 636 44.86 -7.33 16.09
C GLU A 636 44.48 -6.02 15.40
N ASN A 637 44.14 -6.10 14.11
CA ASN A 637 43.70 -4.94 13.33
C ASN A 637 42.40 -4.32 13.90
N GLU A 638 41.41 -5.14 14.22
CA GLU A 638 40.14 -4.66 14.80
C GLU A 638 40.35 -4.05 16.19
N ALA A 639 41.24 -4.65 17.03
CA ALA A 639 41.55 -4.10 18.33
C ALA A 639 42.22 -2.71 18.22
N LEU A 640 43.15 -2.54 17.27
CA LEU A 640 43.81 -1.25 17.03
C LEU A 640 42.81 -0.20 16.49
N LEU A 641 41.93 -0.58 15.60
CA LEU A 641 40.86 0.31 15.07
C LEU A 641 39.88 0.71 16.18
N ALA A 642 39.49 -0.23 17.04
CA ALA A 642 38.66 0.06 18.21
C ALA A 642 39.35 1.00 19.20
N LEU A 643 40.66 0.81 19.48
CA LEU A 643 41.44 1.76 20.27
C LEU A 643 41.47 3.14 19.62
N ALA A 644 41.71 3.22 18.30
CA ALA A 644 41.67 4.49 17.58
C ALA A 644 40.32 5.20 17.69
N SER A 645 39.23 4.44 17.66
CA SER A 645 37.87 4.95 17.86
C SER A 645 37.70 5.52 19.28
N LEU A 646 38.07 4.76 20.30
CA LEU A 646 38.02 5.18 21.71
C LEU A 646 38.88 6.41 22.00
N MET A 647 40.00 6.58 21.30
CA MET A 647 40.88 7.73 21.41
C MET A 647 40.49 8.91 20.51
N GLY A 648 39.41 8.78 19.72
CA GLY A 648 38.87 9.85 18.87
C GLY A 648 39.70 10.15 17.60
N ILE A 649 40.51 9.21 17.15
CA ILE A 649 41.35 9.32 15.94
C ILE A 649 40.98 8.31 14.85
N GLN A 650 39.85 7.66 14.95
CA GLN A 650 39.41 6.55 14.08
C GLN A 650 39.57 6.86 12.59
N ASN A 651 39.01 7.97 12.14
CA ASN A 651 39.00 8.32 10.72
C ASN A 651 40.38 8.59 10.18
N ASP A 652 41.22 9.33 10.95
CA ASP A 652 42.56 9.68 10.56
C ASP A 652 43.49 8.42 10.56
N PHE A 653 43.32 7.54 11.57
CA PHE A 653 44.07 6.31 11.69
C PHE A 653 43.69 5.28 10.63
N TYR A 654 42.39 5.11 10.33
CA TYR A 654 41.95 4.10 9.37
C TYR A 654 42.64 4.23 8.01
N TYR A 655 42.65 5.41 7.42
CA TYR A 655 43.25 5.63 6.10
C TYR A 655 44.75 5.41 6.05
N ILE A 656 45.45 5.73 7.14
CA ILE A 656 46.91 5.50 7.25
C ILE A 656 47.19 4.03 7.49
N PHE A 657 46.39 3.39 8.32
CA PHE A 657 46.51 1.97 8.64
C PHE A 657 46.17 1.10 7.42
N GLU A 658 45.23 1.53 6.60
CA GLU A 658 44.92 0.90 5.31
C GLU A 658 46.15 0.91 4.37
N LYS A 659 46.81 2.03 4.22
CA LYS A 659 48.07 2.13 3.44
C LYS A 659 49.16 1.21 4.00
N TYR A 660 49.30 1.17 5.31
CA TYR A 660 50.25 0.27 5.98
C TYR A 660 49.93 -1.20 5.69
N GLN A 661 48.69 -1.61 5.79
CA GLN A 661 48.29 -3.01 5.64
C GLN A 661 48.20 -3.47 4.17
N ILE A 662 47.62 -2.65 3.28
CA ILE A 662 47.38 -3.02 1.89
C ILE A 662 48.56 -2.70 0.99
N GLU A 663 49.11 -1.48 1.09
CA GLU A 663 50.19 -1.03 0.24
C GLU A 663 51.55 -1.48 0.77
N LYS A 664 51.60 -2.05 2.00
CA LYS A 664 52.84 -2.48 2.70
C LYS A 664 53.92 -1.39 2.76
N GLN A 665 53.48 -0.15 2.88
CA GLN A 665 54.39 0.97 3.05
C GLN A 665 55.05 0.93 4.44
N SER A 666 56.30 1.33 4.51
CA SER A 666 56.98 1.37 5.79
C SER A 666 56.33 2.37 6.75
N PRO A 667 56.04 1.98 8.02
CA PRO A 667 55.50 2.88 9.03
C PRO A 667 56.23 4.19 9.16
N SER A 668 57.56 4.16 9.14
CA SER A 668 58.42 5.35 9.23
C SER A 668 58.20 6.32 8.06
N VAL A 669 58.05 5.82 6.84
CA VAL A 669 57.79 6.66 5.66
C VAL A 669 56.43 7.35 5.79
N LEU A 670 55.36 6.60 6.10
CA LEU A 670 54.01 7.12 6.25
C LEU A 670 53.91 8.22 7.32
N LEU A 671 54.53 7.99 8.49
CA LEU A 671 54.48 8.96 9.58
C LEU A 671 55.37 10.18 9.31
N THR A 672 56.50 10.01 8.57
CA THR A 672 57.33 11.13 8.13
C THR A 672 56.57 12.03 7.19
N GLU A 673 55.84 11.49 6.19
CA GLU A 673 55.05 12.28 5.27
C GLU A 673 54.00 13.12 6.01
N ILE A 674 53.32 12.53 7.00
CA ILE A 674 52.31 13.23 7.80
C ILE A 674 52.90 14.36 8.63
N LEU A 675 54.08 14.14 9.19
CA LEU A 675 54.80 15.15 9.97
C LEU A 675 55.33 16.27 9.07
N ASP A 676 55.86 15.96 7.90
CA ASP A 676 56.34 16.94 6.95
C ASP A 676 55.21 17.85 6.46
N GLU A 677 54.06 17.27 6.07
CA GLU A 677 52.86 18.03 5.69
C GLU A 677 52.39 18.96 6.83
N TYR A 678 52.39 18.48 8.06
CA TYR A 678 52.01 19.29 9.21
C TYR A 678 52.97 20.45 9.47
N PHE A 679 54.32 20.17 9.43
CA PHE A 679 55.33 21.19 9.67
C PHE A 679 55.34 22.26 8.57
N GLU A 680 55.15 21.90 7.31
CA GLU A 680 55.02 22.84 6.20
C GLU A 680 53.80 23.73 6.38
N THR A 681 52.67 23.13 6.73
CA THR A 681 51.38 23.85 6.87
C THR A 681 51.38 24.83 8.05
N LYS A 682 51.99 24.46 9.18
CA LYS A 682 51.97 25.26 10.42
C LYS A 682 53.27 26.07 10.64
N LYS A 683 54.27 25.96 9.75
CA LYS A 683 55.58 26.59 9.89
C LYS A 683 56.27 26.27 11.24
N VAL A 684 56.09 25.06 11.74
CA VAL A 684 56.71 24.57 12.97
C VAL A 684 58.07 23.92 12.62
N THR A 685 59.13 24.26 13.39
CA THR A 685 60.48 23.76 13.16
C THR A 685 60.97 22.79 14.21
N ASP A 686 60.08 22.04 14.83
CA ASP A 686 60.44 21.07 15.87
C ASP A 686 61.00 19.79 15.28
N LEU A 687 62.28 19.82 14.94
CA LEU A 687 63.06 18.69 14.42
C LEU A 687 63.22 17.57 15.46
N GLU A 688 63.11 17.88 16.73
CA GLU A 688 63.27 16.92 17.82
C GLU A 688 62.09 15.95 17.87
N LEU A 689 60.85 16.41 17.68
CA LEU A 689 59.67 15.57 17.56
C LEU A 689 59.79 14.58 16.41
N LYS A 690 60.14 15.07 15.21
CA LYS A 690 60.30 14.23 14.03
C LYS A 690 61.33 13.13 14.25
N LYS A 691 62.49 13.49 14.81
CA LYS A 691 63.54 12.54 15.11
C LYS A 691 63.08 11.52 16.15
N THR A 692 62.46 11.93 17.24
CA THR A 692 62.00 11.06 18.33
C THR A 692 60.99 10.02 17.82
N VAL A 693 60.03 10.42 16.96
CA VAL A 693 59.02 9.49 16.40
C VAL A 693 59.65 8.50 15.43
N ILE A 694 60.61 8.96 14.60
CA ILE A 694 61.32 8.10 13.63
C ILE A 694 62.23 7.11 14.33
N ASP A 695 63.05 7.57 15.30
CA ASP A 695 63.93 6.71 16.08
C ASP A 695 63.15 5.63 16.86
N PHE A 696 61.99 5.98 17.42
CA PHE A 696 61.11 5.03 18.08
C PHE A 696 60.65 3.90 17.13
N LEU A 697 60.39 4.20 15.86
CA LEU A 697 59.92 3.22 14.88
C LEU A 697 61.08 2.39 14.28
N GLN A 698 62.26 2.98 14.04
CA GLN A 698 63.32 2.33 13.31
C GLN A 698 64.15 1.39 14.18
N ASP A 699 64.52 1.77 15.41
CA ASP A 699 65.51 1.04 16.21
C ASP A 699 64.86 -0.01 17.15
N GLY A 700 63.58 -0.09 17.25
CA GLY A 700 62.88 -0.94 18.23
C GLY A 700 63.28 -0.64 19.66
N ARG A 701 64.03 0.45 19.88
CA ARG A 701 64.39 0.92 21.20
C ARG A 701 63.23 1.65 21.79
N TYR A 702 62.85 1.22 22.96
CA TYR A 702 61.90 1.93 23.81
C TYR A 702 62.56 3.19 24.31
N ASP A 703 62.64 4.22 23.47
CA ASP A 703 63.35 5.43 23.82
C ASP A 703 62.62 6.14 24.96
N GLU A 704 63.29 6.23 26.10
CA GLU A 704 62.75 7.03 27.22
C GLU A 704 62.41 8.46 26.78
N ALA A 705 63.03 8.99 25.73
CA ALA A 705 62.75 10.29 25.17
C ALA A 705 61.35 10.38 24.58
N PHE A 706 60.90 9.36 23.81
CA PHE A 706 59.56 9.30 23.25
C PHE A 706 58.49 9.26 24.35
N ILE A 707 58.74 8.47 25.38
CA ILE A 707 57.82 8.34 26.52
C ILE A 707 57.80 9.61 27.35
N ARG A 708 58.94 10.21 27.63
CA ARG A 708 59.04 11.52 28.32
C ARG A 708 58.30 12.59 27.51
N TRP A 709 58.44 12.55 26.19
CA TRP A 709 57.73 13.45 25.30
C TRP A 709 56.23 13.23 25.33
N LEU A 710 55.72 11.99 25.26
CA LEU A 710 54.30 11.68 25.46
C LEU A 710 53.81 12.18 26.83
N MET A 711 54.57 11.96 27.91
CA MET A 711 54.26 12.41 29.27
C MET A 711 54.29 13.94 29.42
N SER A 712 54.96 14.68 28.55
CA SER A 712 54.96 16.15 28.56
C SER A 712 53.65 16.77 28.09
N PHE A 713 52.83 16.01 27.38
CA PHE A 713 51.50 16.42 27.00
C PHE A 713 50.61 16.46 28.24
N GLY A 714 50.70 17.51 29.02
CA GLY A 714 49.69 17.87 29.98
C GLY A 714 49.64 17.10 31.30
N LYS A 715 50.71 17.10 32.07
CA LYS A 715 50.71 16.52 33.44
C LYS A 715 49.51 16.87 34.32
N ASN A 716 48.74 17.92 33.98
CA ASN A 716 47.60 18.37 34.74
C ASN A 716 46.23 18.24 34.07
N LYS A 717 46.13 17.63 32.81
CA LYS A 717 44.90 17.55 32.03
C LYS A 717 44.75 16.25 31.23
N LEU A 718 45.41 15.17 31.64
CA LEU A 718 45.29 13.87 30.97
C LEU A 718 43.96 13.22 31.37
N GLY A 719 43.16 12.89 30.38
CA GLY A 719 42.02 12.01 30.57
C GLY A 719 42.44 10.58 30.94
N ILE A 720 41.56 9.81 31.51
CA ILE A 720 41.83 8.47 32.04
C ILE A 720 42.42 7.57 30.94
N ARG A 721 41.86 7.62 29.73
CA ARG A 721 42.30 6.80 28.61
C ARG A 721 43.69 7.16 28.08
N ALA A 722 43.95 8.44 27.97
CA ALA A 722 45.28 8.93 27.54
C ALA A 722 46.34 8.58 28.58
N ALA A 723 46.06 8.76 29.87
CA ALA A 723 46.96 8.37 30.96
C ALA A 723 47.27 6.87 30.94
N LEU A 724 46.27 6.03 30.67
CA LEU A 724 46.41 4.59 30.52
C LEU A 724 47.36 4.22 29.36
N LEU A 725 47.14 4.77 28.16
CA LEU A 725 47.97 4.49 27.00
C LEU A 725 49.43 4.94 27.19
N ILE A 726 49.65 6.09 27.82
CA ILE A 726 51.00 6.58 28.16
C ILE A 726 51.69 5.63 29.17
N GLY A 727 50.91 5.15 30.19
CA GLY A 727 51.44 4.18 31.15
C GLY A 727 51.85 2.85 30.54
N ILE A 728 51.14 2.40 29.49
CA ILE A 728 51.38 1.13 28.78
C ILE A 728 52.43 1.29 27.68
N ALA A 729 52.79 2.51 27.27
CA ALA A 729 53.82 2.76 26.28
C ALA A 729 55.21 2.17 26.69
N LEU A 730 55.40 1.77 27.98
CA LEU A 730 56.54 1.03 28.49
C LEU A 730 56.36 -0.49 28.53
N ASP A 731 55.22 -0.99 28.13
CA ASP A 731 54.91 -2.42 28.20
C ASP A 731 55.64 -3.22 27.10
N ALA A 732 56.64 -3.97 27.49
CA ALA A 732 57.46 -4.75 26.58
C ALA A 732 56.65 -5.78 25.79
N ASP A 733 55.57 -6.35 26.41
CA ASP A 733 54.73 -7.36 25.78
C ASP A 733 53.85 -6.80 24.62
N LEU A 734 53.60 -5.50 24.61
CA LEU A 734 52.87 -4.83 23.53
C LEU A 734 53.81 -4.20 22.51
N LEU A 735 54.96 -3.69 22.95
CA LEU A 735 55.88 -2.97 22.08
C LEU A 735 56.67 -3.87 21.11
N TYR A 736 56.65 -5.19 21.27
CA TYR A 736 57.17 -6.08 20.24
C TYR A 736 56.30 -6.13 18.97
N ARG A 737 55.06 -5.66 19.03
CA ARG A 737 54.14 -5.61 17.87
C ARG A 737 54.37 -4.32 17.07
N ASP A 738 54.81 -4.48 15.83
CA ASP A 738 55.03 -3.33 14.94
C ASP A 738 53.80 -2.49 14.68
N SER A 739 52.63 -3.14 14.56
CA SER A 739 51.35 -2.50 14.36
C SER A 739 50.89 -1.65 15.57
N PHE A 740 51.20 -2.12 16.80
CA PHE A 740 50.91 -1.34 18.02
C PHE A 740 51.85 -0.16 18.18
N ARG A 741 53.15 -0.33 17.86
CA ARG A 741 54.12 0.78 17.82
C ARG A 741 53.69 1.84 16.81
N PHE A 742 53.25 1.41 15.64
CA PHE A 742 52.72 2.31 14.62
C PHE A 742 51.51 3.09 15.11
N PHE A 743 50.55 2.42 15.78
CA PHE A 743 49.38 3.07 16.39
C PHE A 743 49.83 4.13 17.44
N LEU A 744 50.72 3.79 18.36
CA LEU A 744 51.19 4.73 19.38
C LEU A 744 51.89 5.96 18.79
N ALA A 745 52.76 5.76 17.79
CA ALA A 745 53.44 6.86 17.12
C ALA A 745 52.46 7.78 16.37
N PHE A 746 51.46 7.19 15.70
CA PHE A 746 50.44 7.96 15.03
C PHE A 746 49.54 8.74 16.03
N TRP A 747 49.16 8.09 17.14
CA TRP A 747 48.37 8.76 18.19
C TRP A 747 49.16 9.93 18.81
N ALA A 748 50.44 9.76 19.04
CA ALA A 748 51.31 10.83 19.52
C ALA A 748 51.36 12.03 18.55
N ILE A 749 51.43 11.80 17.24
CA ILE A 749 51.35 12.87 16.23
C ILE A 749 49.97 13.54 16.26
N CYS A 750 48.88 12.78 16.45
CA CYS A 750 47.54 13.34 16.62
C CYS A 750 47.40 14.21 17.87
N LEU A 751 48.01 13.79 19.00
CA LEU A 751 48.07 14.63 20.22
C LEU A 751 48.80 15.95 19.98
N PHE A 752 49.87 15.91 19.22
CA PHE A 752 50.61 17.12 18.85
C PHE A 752 49.78 18.07 17.97
N LYS A 753 49.01 17.50 17.01
CA LYS A 753 48.13 18.28 16.15
C LYS A 753 46.88 18.81 16.86
N LYS A 754 46.32 18.06 17.81
CA LYS A 754 45.07 18.33 18.54
C LYS A 754 45.26 18.00 20.02
N PRO A 755 45.82 18.91 20.83
CA PRO A 755 46.11 18.64 22.25
C PRO A 755 44.88 18.29 23.09
N GLU A 756 43.70 18.70 22.63
CA GLU A 756 42.42 18.36 23.28
C GLU A 756 42.13 16.85 23.33
N LEU A 757 42.75 16.04 22.46
CA LEU A 757 42.67 14.59 22.52
C LEU A 757 43.31 13.99 23.78
N ALA A 758 44.19 14.72 24.45
CA ALA A 758 44.79 14.28 25.70
C ALA A 758 43.78 14.35 26.89
N GLU A 759 42.71 15.11 26.77
CA GLU A 759 41.67 15.25 27.81
C GLU A 759 40.67 14.09 27.80
N ARG A 760 40.69 13.27 26.75
CA ARG A 760 39.89 12.02 26.64
C ARG A 760 40.63 10.88 27.34
#